data_103c451b589968206ca646bf228cfb96
#
_entry.id   103c451b589968206ca646bf228cfb96
#
_cell.length_a   1.000
_cell.length_b   1.000
_cell.length_c   1.000
_cell.angle_alpha   90.00
_cell.angle_beta   90.00
_cell.angle_gamma   90.00
#
_symmetry.space_group_name_H-M   'P 1'
#
loop_
_entity.id
_entity.type
_entity.pdbx_description
1 polymer ?
#
loop_
_entity_poly.entity_id
_entity_poly.type
_entity_poly.pdbx_seq_one_letter_code
_entity_poly.pdbx_strand_id
1 'polypeptide(L)'
;MLEHHIVQITQELGLQPRQVAATAVLLEEGATVPFIARYRKERTGELDEVQITAIRDRIEQLETLDKRRESILSSLDERKLLTEELRAKVASAATMTALEDIYLPYKPRKRTRATIAKELGLEPLSELLWAQDPMTDPEKEAAPFVGNSVTVDAKTSTVATVAEVLAGARDILAERINDDATARARLRSLYLEKGVMKSTLVSGKEEEGAKFKDYFDWSEPAATAPSHRILAMRRGETEGFLYTRLTPPETEALGALYGLFVKGSCPAAEQVRLACDDCLKRLLGFSMEVEARTFYKKKADEEAIRVFADNLRELLLASPLGQKVTLGIDPGFRTGCKVVLLDRQGKLLANEVIYPGRSRGEEMEAAEAILNMVRIHKVEAIAIGNGTASRETEAFVKKLNLPSSIAVVMVSESGASIYSASEIAREEFPNHDLTVRGAVSIGRRLMDPLAELVKLDPKSIGVGQYQHDVDQAALKRSLDDVVVSCVNKVGVELNTASRHLLAYVSGLNSRTAASLVSHRDTNGPFKSRAELLKISGLGPKAFEQAAGFLRIRDGAHPLDASAVHPERYELVDRMAADLGCTVTDLLRDPAKRAAIKLDRYVTPEVGLPTLKDIVAELAKPGRDPREQFEAFSFADGVEKVEDLQPGMKLPGIVTNVTAFGAFVDIGVHQDGLVHISQISDDFVKNPADFLKVGQKVQATVMEIDLPRKRIALSLKTKVELGPRQPRQGGAGGRPGGRGEDFSKYMRQDGGRPGTVNDWFSMAQQRKP
;
A
#
# COMPACT_ATOMS: atom_id res chain seq x y z
N MET A 1 18.73 21.64 1.30
CA MET A 1 18.91 20.44 2.15
C MET A 1 20.21 20.55 2.97
N LEU A 2 20.23 20.08 4.23
CA LEU A 2 21.40 20.18 5.12
C LEU A 2 22.40 19.03 4.85
N GLU A 3 23.69 19.31 4.96
CA GLU A 3 24.77 18.35 4.65
C GLU A 3 24.70 17.08 5.51
N HIS A 4 24.29 17.21 6.77
CA HIS A 4 24.13 16.06 7.66
C HIS A 4 22.99 15.10 7.23
N HIS A 5 21.92 15.59 6.56
CA HIS A 5 20.90 14.71 5.99
C HIS A 5 21.47 13.80 4.92
N ILE A 6 22.36 14.33 4.06
CA ILE A 6 23.01 13.53 3.01
C ILE A 6 23.80 12.38 3.65
N VAL A 7 24.59 12.69 4.69
CA VAL A 7 25.38 11.67 5.39
C VAL A 7 24.48 10.59 6.00
N GLN A 8 23.42 11.00 6.68
CA GLN A 8 22.50 10.08 7.33
C GLN A 8 21.78 9.18 6.31
N ILE A 9 21.21 9.75 5.25
CA ILE A 9 20.52 8.99 4.19
C ILE A 9 21.48 8.01 3.50
N THR A 10 22.72 8.46 3.26
CA THR A 10 23.79 7.63 2.68
C THR A 10 24.04 6.38 3.51
N GLN A 11 24.18 6.54 4.83
CA GLN A 11 24.41 5.41 5.74
C GLN A 11 23.20 4.47 5.85
N GLU A 12 21.99 5.03 5.96
CA GLU A 12 20.77 4.26 6.13
C GLU A 12 20.39 3.44 4.89
N LEU A 13 20.57 4.01 3.68
CA LEU A 13 20.19 3.37 2.42
C LEU A 13 21.35 2.62 1.75
N GLY A 14 22.58 2.71 2.27
CA GLY A 14 23.75 2.05 1.67
C GLY A 14 24.13 2.61 0.30
N LEU A 15 23.83 3.89 0.05
CA LEU A 15 24.10 4.58 -1.21
C LEU A 15 25.39 5.42 -1.12
N GLN A 16 25.84 5.98 -2.25
CA GLN A 16 26.96 6.90 -2.26
C GLN A 16 26.51 8.33 -1.94
N PRO A 17 27.29 9.16 -1.19
CA PRO A 17 26.93 10.54 -0.87
C PRO A 17 26.60 11.39 -2.10
N ARG A 18 27.36 11.18 -3.20
CA ARG A 18 27.14 11.87 -4.48
C ARG A 18 25.77 11.55 -5.08
N GLN A 19 25.33 10.30 -4.99
CA GLN A 19 24.02 9.88 -5.53
C GLN A 19 22.87 10.55 -4.74
N VAL A 20 22.96 10.52 -3.42
CA VAL A 20 21.96 11.15 -2.53
C VAL A 20 21.90 12.65 -2.77
N ALA A 21 23.07 13.33 -2.80
CA ALA A 21 23.15 14.78 -3.02
C ALA A 21 22.55 15.19 -4.37
N ALA A 22 22.94 14.50 -5.46
CA ALA A 22 22.45 14.80 -6.80
C ALA A 22 20.94 14.58 -6.91
N THR A 23 20.42 13.51 -6.31
CA THR A 23 18.99 13.21 -6.29
C THR A 23 18.22 14.29 -5.52
N ALA A 24 18.73 14.70 -4.37
CA ALA A 24 18.12 15.74 -3.56
C ALA A 24 18.02 17.09 -4.31
N VAL A 25 19.08 17.49 -5.01
CA VAL A 25 19.05 18.71 -5.84
C VAL A 25 17.98 18.60 -6.92
N LEU A 26 17.89 17.47 -7.63
CA LEU A 26 16.88 17.27 -8.66
C LEU A 26 15.45 17.33 -8.10
N LEU A 27 15.22 16.74 -6.92
CA LEU A 27 13.92 16.79 -6.23
C LEU A 27 13.58 18.22 -5.80
N GLU A 28 14.54 18.96 -5.26
CA GLU A 28 14.40 20.38 -4.86
C GLU A 28 14.11 21.29 -6.07
N GLU A 29 14.73 20.99 -7.22
CA GLU A 29 14.39 21.58 -8.53
C GLU A 29 12.98 21.20 -8.99
N GLY A 30 12.27 20.30 -8.31
CA GLY A 30 10.91 19.84 -8.62
C GLY A 30 10.84 18.80 -9.74
N ALA A 31 11.93 18.07 -9.98
CA ALA A 31 11.92 16.95 -10.91
C ALA A 31 11.16 15.75 -10.30
N THR A 32 10.38 15.07 -11.13
CA THR A 32 9.59 13.90 -10.72
C THR A 32 10.44 12.64 -10.67
N VAL A 33 10.05 11.68 -9.82
CA VAL A 33 10.76 10.39 -9.66
C VAL A 33 10.96 9.66 -10.99
N PRO A 34 9.94 9.45 -11.85
CA PRO A 34 10.13 8.78 -13.12
C PRO A 34 11.07 9.53 -14.09
N PHE A 35 11.03 10.87 -14.09
CA PHE A 35 11.91 11.68 -14.90
C PHE A 35 13.37 11.53 -14.46
N ILE A 36 13.64 11.60 -13.18
CA ILE A 36 14.98 11.41 -12.62
C ILE A 36 15.52 10.02 -12.97
N ALA A 37 14.75 8.97 -12.69
CA ALA A 37 15.16 7.59 -12.93
C ALA A 37 15.45 7.29 -14.40
N ARG A 38 14.70 7.91 -15.31
CA ARG A 38 14.83 7.62 -16.74
C ARG A 38 15.81 8.53 -17.46
N TYR A 39 15.79 9.83 -17.18
CA TYR A 39 16.50 10.83 -18.00
C TYR A 39 17.64 11.55 -17.28
N ARG A 40 17.94 11.22 -16.03
CA ARG A 40 19.01 11.84 -15.23
C ARG A 40 19.95 10.79 -14.59
N LYS A 41 20.09 9.62 -15.25
CA LYS A 41 20.89 8.47 -14.78
C LYS A 41 22.33 8.83 -14.44
N GLU A 42 22.99 9.61 -15.29
CA GLU A 42 24.38 10.02 -15.09
C GLU A 42 24.57 10.90 -13.85
N ARG A 43 23.60 11.78 -13.58
CA ARG A 43 23.64 12.63 -12.39
C ARG A 43 23.45 11.83 -11.11
N THR A 44 22.56 10.82 -11.12
CA THR A 44 22.22 10.02 -9.94
C THR A 44 23.03 8.73 -9.81
N GLY A 45 23.85 8.38 -10.81
CA GLY A 45 24.59 7.11 -10.81
C GLY A 45 23.66 5.91 -10.94
N GLU A 46 22.71 5.97 -11.87
CA GLU A 46 21.75 4.91 -12.24
C GLU A 46 20.81 4.45 -11.11
N LEU A 47 20.43 5.36 -10.20
CA LEU A 47 19.42 5.05 -9.20
C LEU A 47 18.06 4.76 -9.87
N ASP A 48 17.40 3.72 -9.39
CA ASP A 48 16.06 3.35 -9.82
C ASP A 48 14.95 4.17 -9.10
N GLU A 49 13.70 3.99 -9.53
CA GLU A 49 12.55 4.70 -8.95
C GLU A 49 12.37 4.39 -7.45
N VAL A 50 12.69 3.16 -7.01
CA VAL A 50 12.55 2.74 -5.60
C VAL A 50 13.55 3.47 -4.73
N GLN A 51 14.82 3.53 -5.17
CA GLN A 51 15.89 4.23 -4.46
C GLN A 51 15.65 5.75 -4.41
N ILE A 52 15.19 6.35 -5.51
CA ILE A 52 14.87 7.78 -5.58
C ILE A 52 13.69 8.11 -4.66
N THR A 53 12.65 7.27 -4.65
CA THR A 53 11.51 7.42 -3.75
C THR A 53 11.93 7.31 -2.29
N ALA A 54 12.78 6.34 -1.94
CA ALA A 54 13.30 6.19 -0.59
C ALA A 54 14.09 7.42 -0.12
N ILE A 55 14.91 8.03 -1.00
CA ILE A 55 15.63 9.28 -0.71
C ILE A 55 14.62 10.40 -0.47
N ARG A 56 13.63 10.60 -1.36
CA ARG A 56 12.57 11.62 -1.22
C ARG A 56 11.87 11.52 0.13
N ASP A 57 11.36 10.32 0.44
CA ASP A 57 10.59 10.08 1.65
C ASP A 57 11.45 10.29 2.91
N ARG A 58 12.73 9.92 2.83
CA ARG A 58 13.65 10.13 3.97
C ARG A 58 14.00 11.58 4.17
N ILE A 59 14.17 12.37 3.12
CA ILE A 59 14.34 13.83 3.19
C ILE A 59 13.15 14.46 3.93
N GLU A 60 11.92 14.14 3.53
CA GLU A 60 10.70 14.67 4.17
C GLU A 60 10.63 14.32 5.68
N GLN A 61 11.04 13.09 6.04
CA GLN A 61 11.08 12.67 7.44
C GLN A 61 12.13 13.47 8.26
N LEU A 62 13.31 13.70 7.71
CA LEU A 62 14.37 14.45 8.38
C LEU A 62 14.02 15.92 8.50
N GLU A 63 13.42 16.52 7.48
CA GLU A 63 12.91 17.90 7.55
C GLU A 63 11.81 18.04 8.62
N THR A 64 10.95 17.03 8.74
CA THR A 64 9.91 17.00 9.78
C THR A 64 10.53 16.92 11.18
N LEU A 65 11.60 16.12 11.34
CA LEU A 65 12.35 16.00 12.58
C LEU A 65 13.02 17.35 12.93
N ASP A 66 13.63 18.03 11.97
CA ASP A 66 14.26 19.33 12.17
C ASP A 66 13.26 20.41 12.58
N LYS A 67 12.13 20.51 11.89
CA LYS A 67 11.04 21.43 12.26
C LYS A 67 10.56 21.18 13.69
N ARG A 68 10.46 19.92 14.08
CA ARG A 68 10.08 19.56 15.44
C ARG A 68 11.15 19.94 16.45
N ARG A 69 12.43 19.74 16.14
CA ARG A 69 13.58 20.14 16.95
C ARG A 69 13.60 21.65 17.21
N GLU A 70 13.40 22.44 16.16
CA GLU A 70 13.30 23.90 16.25
C GLU A 70 12.12 24.34 17.13
N SER A 71 10.95 23.73 16.95
CA SER A 71 9.76 24.01 17.78
C SER A 71 9.99 23.71 19.25
N ILE A 72 10.70 22.62 19.58
CA ILE A 72 11.06 22.27 20.97
C ILE A 72 12.05 23.26 21.55
N LEU A 73 13.11 23.63 20.81
CA LEU A 73 14.09 24.61 21.25
C LEU A 73 13.45 25.97 21.52
N SER A 74 12.57 26.44 20.63
CA SER A 74 11.81 27.69 20.83
C SER A 74 10.96 27.65 22.10
N SER A 75 10.20 26.55 22.29
CA SER A 75 9.35 26.38 23.48
C SER A 75 10.16 26.34 24.79
N LEU A 76 11.34 25.72 24.78
CA LEU A 76 12.21 25.65 25.94
C LEU A 76 12.87 27.03 26.25
N ASP A 77 13.25 27.78 25.21
CA ASP A 77 13.84 29.09 25.33
C ASP A 77 12.84 30.13 25.85
N GLU A 78 11.64 30.20 25.28
CA GLU A 78 10.54 31.08 25.74
C GLU A 78 10.21 30.87 27.22
N ARG A 79 10.34 29.62 27.68
CA ARG A 79 10.07 29.23 29.08
C ARG A 79 11.32 29.35 29.98
N LYS A 80 12.46 29.82 29.46
CA LYS A 80 13.74 29.94 30.15
C LYS A 80 14.23 28.62 30.76
N LEU A 81 13.95 27.50 30.12
CA LEU A 81 14.35 26.17 30.56
C LEU A 81 15.50 25.59 29.72
N LEU A 82 15.91 26.31 28.66
CA LEU A 82 16.95 25.86 27.74
C LEU A 82 18.36 26.08 28.34
N THR A 83 19.03 24.98 28.65
CA THR A 83 20.45 24.96 29.02
C THR A 83 21.31 24.51 27.84
N GLU A 84 22.61 24.79 27.83
CA GLU A 84 23.52 24.33 26.77
C GLU A 84 23.56 22.79 26.66
N GLU A 85 23.52 22.10 27.81
CA GLU A 85 23.48 20.67 27.84
C GLU A 85 22.17 20.11 27.17
N LEU A 86 21.04 20.74 27.50
CA LEU A 86 19.74 20.36 26.92
C LEU A 86 19.69 20.66 25.42
N ARG A 87 20.24 21.80 25.00
CA ARG A 87 20.38 22.15 23.59
C ARG A 87 21.19 21.09 22.83
N ALA A 88 22.33 20.67 23.40
CA ALA A 88 23.17 19.64 22.81
C ALA A 88 22.43 18.29 22.71
N LYS A 89 21.69 17.87 23.74
CA LYS A 89 20.85 16.63 23.72
C LYS A 89 19.77 16.71 22.68
N VAL A 90 19.04 17.82 22.56
CA VAL A 90 18.00 18.03 21.55
C VAL A 90 18.61 18.01 20.13
N ALA A 91 19.76 18.64 19.93
CA ALA A 91 20.46 18.67 18.64
C ALA A 91 20.94 17.28 18.20
N SER A 92 21.41 16.45 19.15
CA SER A 92 21.93 15.10 18.86
C SER A 92 20.88 14.03 18.71
N ALA A 93 19.59 14.31 18.99
CA ALA A 93 18.52 13.33 18.88
C ALA A 93 18.34 12.86 17.42
N ALA A 94 18.62 11.59 17.14
CA ALA A 94 18.59 11.03 15.79
C ALA A 94 17.17 10.65 15.31
N THR A 95 16.21 10.53 16.23
CA THR A 95 14.85 10.11 15.92
C THR A 95 13.81 10.98 16.62
N MET A 96 12.61 11.05 16.06
CA MET A 96 11.47 11.74 16.66
C MET A 96 11.19 11.23 18.08
N THR A 97 11.26 9.93 18.29
CA THR A 97 11.03 9.30 19.60
C THR A 97 12.07 9.74 20.64
N ALA A 98 13.35 9.71 20.29
CA ALA A 98 14.40 10.19 21.18
C ALA A 98 14.25 11.69 21.51
N LEU A 99 13.88 12.49 20.51
CA LEU A 99 13.61 13.91 20.67
C LEU A 99 12.44 14.18 21.62
N GLU A 100 11.34 13.45 21.48
CA GLU A 100 10.18 13.57 22.38
C GLU A 100 10.49 13.09 23.81
N ASP A 101 11.30 12.05 23.99
CA ASP A 101 11.73 11.59 25.32
C ASP A 101 12.56 12.65 26.05
N ILE A 102 13.47 13.34 25.33
CA ILE A 102 14.25 14.44 25.90
C ILE A 102 13.34 15.61 26.31
N TYR A 103 12.32 15.90 25.52
CA TYR A 103 11.39 17.01 25.81
C TYR A 103 10.32 16.65 26.85
N LEU A 104 10.04 15.37 27.11
CA LEU A 104 8.95 14.91 27.96
C LEU A 104 8.94 15.51 29.39
N PRO A 105 10.07 15.61 30.11
CA PRO A 105 10.10 16.23 31.45
C PRO A 105 9.69 17.72 31.45
N TYR A 106 9.90 18.41 30.33
CA TYR A 106 9.65 19.84 30.17
C TYR A 106 8.29 20.16 29.55
N LYS A 107 7.57 19.15 29.08
CA LYS A 107 6.28 19.34 28.41
C LYS A 107 5.22 19.82 29.42
N PRO A 108 4.43 20.87 29.11
CA PRO A 108 3.31 21.25 29.95
C PRO A 108 2.33 20.08 30.19
N ARG A 109 2.06 19.80 31.44
CA ARG A 109 1.19 18.67 31.85
C ARG A 109 -0.05 19.16 32.58
N LYS A 110 -1.09 18.36 32.53
CA LYS A 110 -2.21 18.48 33.48
C LYS A 110 -1.74 18.07 34.87
N ARG A 111 -2.41 18.56 35.90
CA ARG A 111 -2.14 18.22 37.30
C ARG A 111 -2.18 16.69 37.51
N THR A 112 -1.10 16.13 38.02
CA THR A 112 -0.88 14.70 38.28
C THR A 112 -0.95 14.41 39.78
N ARG A 113 -0.93 13.11 40.18
CA ARG A 113 -0.77 12.71 41.58
C ARG A 113 0.55 13.22 42.17
N ALA A 114 1.63 13.17 41.39
CA ALA A 114 2.93 13.69 41.81
C ALA A 114 2.89 15.20 42.00
N THR A 115 2.18 15.95 41.13
CA THR A 115 1.97 17.40 41.32
C THR A 115 1.26 17.70 42.64
N ILE A 116 0.20 16.93 42.95
CA ILE A 116 -0.51 17.07 44.24
C ILE A 116 0.40 16.75 45.41
N ALA A 117 1.20 15.69 45.31
CA ALA A 117 2.17 15.32 46.35
C ALA A 117 3.25 16.38 46.56
N LYS A 118 3.72 17.06 45.52
CA LYS A 118 4.67 18.20 45.61
C LYS A 118 3.99 19.39 46.26
N GLU A 119 2.78 19.72 45.92
CA GLU A 119 1.99 20.79 46.53
C GLU A 119 1.70 20.52 48.05
N LEU A 120 1.61 19.23 48.43
CA LEU A 120 1.56 18.80 49.84
C LEU A 120 2.91 18.90 50.57
N GLY A 121 3.97 19.31 49.90
CA GLY A 121 5.30 19.47 50.46
C GLY A 121 6.09 18.20 50.65
N LEU A 122 5.74 17.09 49.90
CA LEU A 122 6.37 15.77 50.05
C LEU A 122 7.65 15.59 49.22
N GLU A 123 8.08 16.61 48.46
CA GLU A 123 9.27 16.54 47.63
C GLU A 123 10.57 16.28 48.42
N PRO A 124 10.82 16.92 49.60
CA PRO A 124 12.02 16.61 50.42
C PRO A 124 12.06 15.14 50.87
N LEU A 125 10.93 14.57 51.25
CA LEU A 125 10.85 13.16 51.60
C LEU A 125 11.18 12.26 50.40
N SER A 126 10.67 12.60 49.21
CA SER A 126 10.98 11.83 47.99
C SER A 126 12.48 11.86 47.66
N GLU A 127 13.21 12.98 47.90
CA GLU A 127 14.65 13.06 47.71
C GLU A 127 15.43 12.21 48.74
N LEU A 128 15.00 12.19 50.00
CA LEU A 128 15.59 11.29 51.02
C LEU A 128 15.42 9.82 50.65
N LEU A 129 14.23 9.42 50.22
CA LEU A 129 13.97 8.05 49.77
C LEU A 129 14.78 7.71 48.52
N TRP A 130 14.93 8.66 47.57
CA TRP A 130 15.72 8.45 46.35
C TRP A 130 17.21 8.24 46.61
N ALA A 131 17.75 8.91 47.65
CA ALA A 131 19.16 8.74 48.03
C ALA A 131 19.46 7.30 48.49
N GLN A 132 18.47 6.62 49.08
CA GLN A 132 18.55 5.22 49.54
C GLN A 132 19.68 5.00 50.54
N ASP A 133 19.84 5.94 51.48
CA ASP A 133 20.77 5.79 52.58
C ASP A 133 20.27 4.65 53.49
N PRO A 134 21.17 3.67 53.84
CA PRO A 134 20.83 2.57 54.74
C PRO A 134 20.30 2.97 56.11
N MET A 135 20.65 4.18 56.58
CA MET A 135 20.24 4.70 57.89
C MET A 135 18.86 5.39 57.83
N THR A 136 18.31 5.62 56.63
CA THR A 136 17.01 6.29 56.48
C THR A 136 15.86 5.34 56.86
N ASP A 137 15.10 5.71 57.87
CA ASP A 137 13.86 5.06 58.27
C ASP A 137 12.67 5.80 57.63
N PRO A 138 12.04 5.22 56.57
CA PRO A 138 11.00 5.92 55.83
C PRO A 138 9.79 6.34 56.66
N GLU A 139 9.43 5.55 57.71
CA GLU A 139 8.27 5.87 58.55
C GLU A 139 8.53 7.04 59.48
N LYS A 140 9.74 7.11 60.04
CA LYS A 140 10.17 8.25 60.90
C LYS A 140 10.27 9.54 60.08
N GLU A 141 10.88 9.46 58.88
CA GLU A 141 11.03 10.61 58.01
C GLU A 141 9.70 11.11 57.43
N ALA A 142 8.68 10.22 57.29
CA ALA A 142 7.36 10.56 56.82
C ALA A 142 6.45 11.18 57.91
N ALA A 143 6.68 10.86 59.17
CA ALA A 143 5.85 11.32 60.28
C ALA A 143 5.63 12.87 60.36
N PRO A 144 6.64 13.71 60.11
CA PRO A 144 6.47 15.17 60.15
C PRO A 144 5.50 15.75 59.12
N PHE A 145 5.21 15.00 58.02
CA PHE A 145 4.36 15.45 56.91
C PHE A 145 2.89 15.04 57.11
N VAL A 146 2.57 14.28 58.15
CA VAL A 146 1.19 13.88 58.45
C VAL A 146 0.39 15.13 58.84
N GLY A 147 -0.78 15.31 58.23
CA GLY A 147 -1.66 16.47 58.42
C GLY A 147 -1.43 17.57 57.37
N ASN A 148 -0.45 17.46 56.51
CA ASN A 148 -0.31 18.39 55.38
C ASN A 148 -1.53 18.38 54.52
N SER A 149 -1.98 19.56 54.08
CA SER A 149 -3.18 19.69 53.24
C SER A 149 -2.95 20.73 52.14
N VAL A 150 -3.59 20.52 51.00
CA VAL A 150 -3.61 21.45 49.86
C VAL A 150 -5.06 21.57 49.36
N THR A 151 -5.52 22.80 49.15
CA THR A 151 -6.83 23.07 48.59
C THR A 151 -6.71 23.69 47.22
N VAL A 152 -7.32 23.04 46.22
CA VAL A 152 -7.38 23.54 44.84
C VAL A 152 -8.80 23.29 44.32
N ASP A 153 -9.38 24.27 43.63
CA ASP A 153 -10.71 24.23 43.04
C ASP A 153 -11.79 23.69 44.02
N ALA A 154 -11.76 24.17 45.24
CA ALA A 154 -12.68 23.80 46.35
C ALA A 154 -12.56 22.33 46.80
N LYS A 155 -11.56 21.57 46.36
CA LYS A 155 -11.24 20.22 46.86
C LYS A 155 -10.00 20.28 47.74
N THR A 156 -10.12 19.83 48.97
CA THR A 156 -8.98 19.71 49.91
C THR A 156 -8.49 18.26 49.88
N SER A 157 -7.18 18.11 49.59
CA SER A 157 -6.47 16.84 49.74
C SER A 157 -5.59 16.93 50.99
N THR A 158 -5.76 16.00 51.92
CA THR A 158 -4.98 15.94 53.15
C THR A 158 -4.38 14.56 53.30
N VAL A 159 -3.11 14.47 53.73
CA VAL A 159 -2.47 13.18 54.06
C VAL A 159 -2.64 12.95 55.56
N ALA A 160 -3.50 11.98 55.91
CA ALA A 160 -3.90 11.72 57.29
C ALA A 160 -2.99 10.71 58.00
N THR A 161 -2.25 9.87 57.21
CA THR A 161 -1.42 8.79 57.76
C THR A 161 -0.05 8.76 57.15
N VAL A 162 0.92 8.15 57.86
CA VAL A 162 2.28 7.90 57.35
C VAL A 162 2.27 7.12 56.06
N ALA A 163 1.36 6.14 55.93
CA ALA A 163 1.21 5.36 54.70
C ALA A 163 0.80 6.19 53.50
N GLU A 164 -0.07 7.19 53.68
CA GLU A 164 -0.48 8.13 52.61
C GLU A 164 0.67 9.10 52.27
N VAL A 165 1.43 9.55 53.25
CA VAL A 165 2.61 10.39 53.03
C VAL A 165 3.64 9.63 52.18
N LEU A 166 3.96 8.37 52.54
CA LEU A 166 4.86 7.52 51.74
C LEU A 166 4.30 7.21 50.33
N ALA A 167 2.99 7.02 50.21
CA ALA A 167 2.34 6.84 48.89
C ALA A 167 2.50 8.08 48.00
N GLY A 168 2.33 9.28 48.58
CA GLY A 168 2.55 10.56 47.88
C GLY A 168 4.02 10.75 47.46
N ALA A 169 4.98 10.42 48.34
CA ALA A 169 6.39 10.45 47.98
C ALA A 169 6.73 9.47 46.86
N ARG A 170 6.15 8.23 46.87
CA ARG A 170 6.28 7.26 45.77
C ARG A 170 5.66 7.75 44.46
N ASP A 171 4.53 8.48 44.50
CA ASP A 171 3.97 9.10 43.29
C ASP A 171 4.95 10.07 42.61
N ILE A 172 5.72 10.84 43.40
CA ILE A 172 6.79 11.73 42.89
C ILE A 172 7.91 10.91 42.26
N LEU A 173 8.35 9.84 42.94
CA LEU A 173 9.40 8.95 42.45
C LEU A 173 8.97 8.20 41.17
N ALA A 174 7.72 7.72 41.12
CA ALA A 174 7.18 7.04 39.92
C ALA A 174 7.13 7.97 38.71
N GLU A 175 6.78 9.24 38.88
CA GLU A 175 6.82 10.24 37.78
C GLU A 175 8.25 10.52 37.35
N ARG A 176 9.22 10.65 38.29
CA ARG A 176 10.65 10.80 37.98
C ARG A 176 11.18 9.61 37.17
N ILE A 177 10.84 8.40 37.54
CA ILE A 177 11.20 7.15 36.80
C ILE A 177 10.56 7.15 35.40
N ASN A 178 9.30 7.55 35.30
CA ASN A 178 8.58 7.63 34.03
C ASN A 178 9.21 8.61 33.04
N ASP A 179 9.81 9.69 33.55
CA ASP A 179 10.41 10.74 32.75
C ASP A 179 11.89 10.49 32.42
N ASP A 180 12.47 9.43 32.98
CA ASP A 180 13.87 9.07 32.71
C ASP A 180 14.01 8.49 31.30
N ALA A 181 14.81 9.15 30.46
CA ALA A 181 15.03 8.75 29.08
C ALA A 181 15.67 7.36 28.94
N THR A 182 16.55 6.98 29.91
CA THR A 182 17.23 5.67 29.90
C THR A 182 16.25 4.56 30.23
N ALA A 183 15.38 4.76 31.23
CA ALA A 183 14.31 3.82 31.56
C ALA A 183 13.34 3.63 30.38
N ARG A 184 12.93 4.74 29.76
CA ARG A 184 12.08 4.69 28.56
C ARG A 184 12.72 3.92 27.43
N ALA A 185 13.98 4.22 27.10
CA ALA A 185 14.70 3.54 26.03
C ALA A 185 14.83 2.03 26.30
N ARG A 186 15.18 1.65 27.55
CA ARG A 186 15.38 0.24 27.93
C ARG A 186 14.06 -0.55 27.91
N LEU A 187 12.98 0.02 28.44
CA LEU A 187 11.68 -0.64 28.38
C LEU A 187 11.12 -0.67 26.96
N ARG A 188 11.30 0.37 26.17
CA ARG A 188 10.92 0.37 24.75
C ARG A 188 11.56 -0.78 23.99
N SER A 189 12.89 -0.96 24.16
CA SER A 189 13.60 -2.10 23.55
C SER A 189 12.98 -3.43 23.99
N LEU A 190 12.69 -3.59 25.29
CA LEU A 190 12.09 -4.80 25.83
C LEU A 190 10.68 -5.07 25.26
N TYR A 191 9.84 -4.01 25.15
CA TYR A 191 8.51 -4.13 24.55
C TYR A 191 8.57 -4.49 23.06
N LEU A 192 9.56 -3.97 22.33
CA LEU A 192 9.74 -4.26 20.91
C LEU A 192 10.39 -5.63 20.65
N GLU A 193 11.29 -6.10 21.52
CA GLU A 193 11.99 -7.36 21.29
C GLU A 193 11.24 -8.57 21.88
N LYS A 194 10.64 -8.39 23.07
CA LYS A 194 10.01 -9.46 23.84
C LYS A 194 8.53 -9.26 24.11
N GLY A 195 7.94 -8.23 23.53
CA GLY A 195 6.50 -7.97 23.69
C GLY A 195 5.66 -9.09 23.11
N VAL A 196 4.72 -9.59 23.90
CA VAL A 196 3.74 -10.60 23.52
C VAL A 196 2.41 -9.90 23.28
N MET A 197 1.88 -10.04 22.05
CA MET A 197 0.56 -9.58 21.70
C MET A 197 -0.48 -10.62 22.14
N LYS A 198 -1.45 -10.19 22.94
CA LYS A 198 -2.58 -11.01 23.40
C LYS A 198 -3.87 -10.42 22.92
N SER A 199 -4.81 -11.25 22.49
CA SER A 199 -6.15 -10.87 22.11
C SER A 199 -7.16 -11.73 22.84
N THR A 200 -8.18 -11.11 23.40
CA THR A 200 -9.28 -11.78 24.10
C THR A 200 -10.61 -11.22 23.64
N LEU A 201 -11.66 -12.04 23.67
CA LEU A 201 -13.02 -11.64 23.34
C LEU A 201 -13.57 -10.65 24.38
N VAL A 202 -14.27 -9.65 23.93
CA VAL A 202 -15.12 -8.79 24.81
C VAL A 202 -16.32 -9.61 25.25
N SER A 203 -16.57 -9.64 26.56
CA SER A 203 -17.65 -10.45 27.15
C SER A 203 -19.03 -10.16 26.50
N GLY A 204 -19.76 -11.23 26.15
CA GLY A 204 -21.06 -11.14 25.51
C GLY A 204 -21.10 -10.79 24.04
N LYS A 205 -19.94 -10.87 23.35
CA LYS A 205 -19.80 -10.57 21.91
C LYS A 205 -19.45 -11.78 21.04
N GLU A 206 -19.72 -13.00 21.52
CA GLU A 206 -19.36 -14.26 20.87
C GLU A 206 -19.99 -14.42 19.48
N GLU A 207 -21.29 -14.14 19.36
CA GLU A 207 -22.02 -14.31 18.12
C GLU A 207 -21.74 -13.18 17.13
N GLU A 208 -21.81 -11.93 17.56
CA GLU A 208 -21.55 -10.76 16.73
C GLU A 208 -20.10 -10.72 16.23
N GLY A 209 -19.15 -11.15 17.08
CA GLY A 209 -17.72 -11.21 16.79
C GLY A 209 -17.24 -12.49 16.09
N ALA A 210 -18.15 -13.38 15.66
CA ALA A 210 -17.79 -14.72 15.12
C ALA A 210 -16.72 -14.71 14.02
N LYS A 211 -16.64 -13.62 13.22
CA LYS A 211 -15.61 -13.43 12.19
C LYS A 211 -14.19 -13.31 12.76
N PHE A 212 -14.06 -12.95 14.05
CA PHE A 212 -12.78 -12.88 14.75
C PHE A 212 -12.51 -14.05 15.68
N LYS A 213 -13.26 -15.16 15.57
CA LYS A 213 -13.20 -16.32 16.47
C LYS A 213 -11.78 -16.88 16.68
N ASP A 214 -10.92 -16.79 15.66
CA ASP A 214 -9.54 -17.22 15.75
C ASP A 214 -8.68 -16.40 16.72
N TYR A 215 -9.14 -15.18 17.06
CA TYR A 215 -8.47 -14.24 17.93
C TYR A 215 -9.17 -14.07 19.29
N PHE A 216 -10.15 -14.90 19.62
CA PHE A 216 -10.87 -14.83 20.92
C PHE A 216 -9.98 -15.18 22.12
N ASP A 217 -8.97 -16.01 21.89
CA ASP A 217 -7.91 -16.32 22.85
C ASP A 217 -6.61 -16.57 22.07
N TRP A 218 -5.91 -15.49 21.75
CA TRP A 218 -4.71 -15.54 20.94
C TRP A 218 -3.53 -14.91 21.64
N SER A 219 -2.35 -15.51 21.51
CA SER A 219 -1.11 -14.98 22.07
C SER A 219 0.07 -15.36 21.18
N GLU A 220 0.86 -14.35 20.75
CA GLU A 220 2.09 -14.55 19.98
C GLU A 220 3.09 -13.41 20.20
N PRO A 221 4.43 -13.66 20.01
CA PRO A 221 5.42 -12.59 20.04
C PRO A 221 5.16 -11.56 18.95
N ALA A 222 5.06 -10.28 19.32
CA ALA A 222 4.74 -9.21 18.37
C ALA A 222 5.83 -9.02 17.30
N ALA A 223 7.09 -9.28 17.64
CA ALA A 223 8.22 -9.14 16.73
C ALA A 223 8.15 -10.06 15.50
N THR A 224 7.51 -11.22 15.65
CA THR A 224 7.36 -12.24 14.58
C THR A 224 5.93 -12.38 14.07
N ALA A 225 4.99 -11.61 14.63
CA ALA A 225 3.59 -11.63 14.21
C ALA A 225 3.44 -11.12 12.76
N PRO A 226 2.79 -11.87 11.87
CA PRO A 226 2.52 -11.43 10.50
C PRO A 226 1.60 -10.20 10.48
N SER A 227 1.84 -9.29 9.54
CA SER A 227 1.12 -8.01 9.43
C SER A 227 -0.39 -8.17 9.34
N HIS A 228 -0.88 -9.17 8.60
CA HIS A 228 -2.32 -9.42 8.49
C HIS A 228 -2.99 -9.81 9.81
N ARG A 229 -2.28 -10.48 10.73
CA ARG A 229 -2.82 -10.80 12.07
C ARG A 229 -2.89 -9.57 12.94
N ILE A 230 -1.85 -8.73 12.90
CA ILE A 230 -1.85 -7.44 13.61
C ILE A 230 -3.03 -6.59 13.15
N LEU A 231 -3.25 -6.48 11.83
CA LEU A 231 -4.36 -5.72 11.24
C LEU A 231 -5.72 -6.34 11.60
N ALA A 232 -5.85 -7.67 11.58
CA ALA A 232 -7.08 -8.36 11.97
C ALA A 232 -7.46 -8.10 13.44
N MET A 233 -6.50 -8.24 14.36
CA MET A 233 -6.73 -7.98 15.79
C MET A 233 -7.08 -6.50 16.04
N ARG A 234 -6.40 -5.57 15.36
CA ARG A 234 -6.70 -4.14 15.44
C ARG A 234 -8.10 -3.80 14.91
N ARG A 235 -8.51 -4.43 13.80
CA ARG A 235 -9.89 -4.29 13.30
C ARG A 235 -10.90 -4.81 14.31
N GLY A 236 -10.67 -6.00 14.87
CA GLY A 236 -11.56 -6.58 15.89
C GLY A 236 -11.69 -5.71 17.15
N GLU A 237 -10.59 -5.04 17.54
CA GLU A 237 -10.60 -4.07 18.63
C GLU A 237 -11.36 -2.79 18.27
N THR A 238 -11.14 -2.24 17.07
CA THR A 238 -11.85 -1.04 16.60
C THR A 238 -13.35 -1.28 16.45
N GLU A 239 -13.76 -2.47 16.04
CA GLU A 239 -15.16 -2.88 15.95
C GLU A 239 -15.77 -3.27 17.32
N GLY A 240 -14.97 -3.28 18.41
CA GLY A 240 -15.43 -3.55 19.77
C GLY A 240 -15.67 -5.02 20.11
N PHE A 241 -15.10 -5.95 19.35
CA PHE A 241 -15.21 -7.40 19.58
C PHE A 241 -14.04 -7.98 20.34
N LEU A 242 -12.85 -7.40 20.16
CA LEU A 242 -11.62 -7.88 20.78
C LEU A 242 -11.05 -6.84 21.75
N TYR A 243 -10.41 -7.33 22.80
CA TYR A 243 -9.54 -6.56 23.67
C TYR A 243 -8.10 -7.03 23.46
N THR A 244 -7.20 -6.11 23.08
CA THR A 244 -5.83 -6.46 22.77
C THR A 244 -4.83 -5.81 23.71
N ARG A 245 -3.81 -6.56 24.12
CA ARG A 245 -2.70 -6.09 24.95
C ARG A 245 -1.37 -6.47 24.31
N LEU A 246 -0.35 -5.65 24.57
CA LEU A 246 1.02 -5.94 24.18
C LEU A 246 1.94 -5.66 25.35
N THR A 247 2.45 -6.71 25.97
CA THR A 247 3.30 -6.62 27.16
C THR A 247 4.47 -7.59 27.10
N PRO A 248 5.69 -7.18 27.52
CA PRO A 248 6.78 -8.10 27.75
C PRO A 248 6.55 -8.92 29.04
N PRO A 249 7.38 -9.91 29.37
CA PRO A 249 7.38 -10.57 30.67
C PRO A 249 7.57 -9.54 31.81
N GLU A 250 6.62 -9.50 32.75
CA GLU A 250 6.61 -8.49 33.83
C GLU A 250 7.88 -8.53 34.69
N THR A 251 8.39 -9.73 34.96
CA THR A 251 9.64 -9.93 35.73
C THR A 251 10.85 -9.28 35.06
N GLU A 252 10.93 -9.29 33.73
CA GLU A 252 12.02 -8.67 33.00
C GLU A 252 11.87 -7.15 32.97
N ALA A 253 10.62 -6.66 32.81
CA ALA A 253 10.34 -5.22 32.82
C ALA A 253 10.65 -4.61 34.20
N LEU A 254 10.23 -5.25 35.28
CA LEU A 254 10.57 -4.83 36.64
C LEU A 254 12.07 -4.93 36.90
N GLY A 255 12.70 -6.05 36.49
CA GLY A 255 14.15 -6.23 36.62
C GLY A 255 14.96 -5.15 35.91
N ALA A 256 14.48 -4.65 34.77
CA ALA A 256 15.10 -3.56 34.04
C ALA A 256 15.04 -2.23 34.84
N LEU A 257 13.90 -1.93 35.49
CA LEU A 257 13.73 -0.74 36.32
C LEU A 257 14.52 -0.85 37.63
N TYR A 258 14.46 -2.00 38.31
CA TYR A 258 15.22 -2.23 39.53
C TYR A 258 16.72 -2.08 39.30
N GLY A 259 17.24 -2.62 38.20
CA GLY A 259 18.66 -2.49 37.86
C GLY A 259 19.12 -1.07 37.56
N LEU A 260 18.20 -0.16 37.24
CA LEU A 260 18.51 1.27 37.04
C LEU A 260 18.41 2.08 38.34
N PHE A 261 17.43 1.80 39.19
CA PHE A 261 17.04 2.75 40.24
C PHE A 261 17.17 2.20 41.66
N VAL A 262 17.15 0.87 41.86
CA VAL A 262 17.22 0.29 43.22
C VAL A 262 18.67 -0.01 43.60
N LYS A 263 19.13 0.59 44.73
CA LYS A 263 20.49 0.50 45.23
C LYS A 263 20.52 -0.31 46.55
N GLY A 264 20.51 -1.61 46.46
CA GLY A 264 20.56 -2.48 47.65
C GLY A 264 19.19 -2.86 48.21
N SER A 265 19.14 -3.18 49.54
CA SER A 265 17.96 -3.74 50.22
C SER A 265 17.53 -3.01 51.48
N CYS A 266 17.91 -1.73 51.64
CA CYS A 266 17.50 -0.91 52.79
C CYS A 266 16.02 -0.51 52.71
N PRO A 267 15.38 -0.09 53.84
CA PRO A 267 13.95 0.30 53.83
C PRO A 267 13.62 1.41 52.84
N ALA A 268 14.52 2.39 52.59
CA ALA A 268 14.35 3.42 51.59
C ALA A 268 14.43 2.84 50.18
N ALA A 269 15.31 1.86 49.91
CA ALA A 269 15.38 1.17 48.61
C ALA A 269 14.07 0.39 48.30
N GLU A 270 13.40 -0.14 49.33
CA GLU A 270 12.10 -0.81 49.16
C GLU A 270 11.02 0.21 48.73
N GLN A 271 11.03 1.44 49.21
CA GLN A 271 10.12 2.50 48.73
C GLN A 271 10.36 2.84 47.26
N VAL A 272 11.63 2.84 46.82
CA VAL A 272 11.97 3.04 45.40
C VAL A 272 11.52 1.84 44.56
N ARG A 273 11.64 0.61 45.09
CA ARG A 273 11.12 -0.60 44.43
C ARG A 273 9.62 -0.52 44.20
N LEU A 274 8.84 -0.17 45.24
CA LEU A 274 7.40 0.06 45.15
C LEU A 274 7.03 1.16 44.17
N ALA A 275 7.86 2.22 44.07
CA ALA A 275 7.67 3.28 43.07
C ALA A 275 7.92 2.76 41.64
N CYS A 276 8.89 1.85 41.42
CA CYS A 276 9.11 1.19 40.12
C CYS A 276 7.88 0.32 39.73
N ASP A 277 7.33 -0.42 40.67
CA ASP A 277 6.13 -1.25 40.46
C ASP A 277 4.92 -0.40 40.02
N ASP A 278 4.66 0.68 40.76
CA ASP A 278 3.59 1.62 40.43
C ASP A 278 3.83 2.32 39.08
N CYS A 279 5.08 2.72 38.82
CA CYS A 279 5.46 3.34 37.56
C CYS A 279 5.20 2.40 36.37
N LEU A 280 5.61 1.13 36.46
CA LEU A 280 5.36 0.15 35.40
C LEU A 280 3.87 -0.10 35.18
N LYS A 281 3.10 -0.26 36.26
CA LYS A 281 1.67 -0.57 36.18
C LYS A 281 0.82 0.60 35.64
N ARG A 282 1.13 1.82 36.02
CA ARG A 282 0.26 2.97 35.83
C ARG A 282 0.74 3.99 34.81
N LEU A 283 2.05 4.16 34.66
CA LEU A 283 2.64 5.22 33.85
C LEU A 283 3.43 4.67 32.66
N LEU A 284 4.63 4.21 32.93
CA LEU A 284 5.60 3.85 31.91
C LEU A 284 5.17 2.61 31.10
N GLY A 285 4.61 1.60 31.76
CA GLY A 285 4.15 0.39 31.09
C GLY A 285 3.02 0.70 30.10
N PHE A 286 2.05 1.54 30.49
CA PHE A 286 1.00 1.97 29.58
C PHE A 286 1.53 2.78 28.40
N SER A 287 2.46 3.71 28.66
CA SER A 287 3.11 4.51 27.61
C SER A 287 3.86 3.63 26.61
N MET A 288 4.66 2.67 27.10
CA MET A 288 5.43 1.75 26.27
C MET A 288 4.54 0.79 25.47
N GLU A 289 3.42 0.32 26.06
CA GLU A 289 2.45 -0.49 25.34
C GLU A 289 1.85 0.27 24.14
N VAL A 290 1.44 1.53 24.35
CA VAL A 290 0.89 2.37 23.27
C VAL A 290 1.95 2.61 22.18
N GLU A 291 3.20 2.93 22.56
CA GLU A 291 4.29 3.11 21.61
C GLU A 291 4.59 1.85 20.80
N ALA A 292 4.69 0.69 21.46
CA ALA A 292 4.96 -0.58 20.80
C ALA A 292 3.81 -1.01 19.87
N ARG A 293 2.57 -0.84 20.31
CA ARG A 293 1.39 -1.12 19.48
C ARG A 293 1.34 -0.21 18.25
N THR A 294 1.72 1.06 18.39
CA THR A 294 1.80 2.01 17.28
C THR A 294 2.92 1.63 16.32
N PHE A 295 4.09 1.23 16.83
CA PHE A 295 5.21 0.77 16.04
C PHE A 295 4.84 -0.46 15.19
N TYR A 296 4.27 -1.50 15.79
CA TYR A 296 3.88 -2.70 15.06
C TYR A 296 2.73 -2.46 14.09
N LYS A 297 1.77 -1.58 14.43
CA LYS A 297 0.72 -1.15 13.50
C LYS A 297 1.33 -0.46 12.27
N LYS A 298 2.27 0.47 12.47
CA LYS A 298 2.95 1.15 11.38
C LYS A 298 3.73 0.18 10.49
N LYS A 299 4.47 -0.75 11.09
CA LYS A 299 5.18 -1.80 10.34
C LYS A 299 4.23 -2.68 9.53
N ALA A 300 3.08 -3.06 10.12
CA ALA A 300 2.06 -3.84 9.43
C ALA A 300 1.40 -3.05 8.28
N ASP A 301 1.17 -1.75 8.46
CA ASP A 301 0.66 -0.87 7.39
C ASP A 301 1.64 -0.77 6.22
N GLU A 302 2.92 -0.53 6.49
CA GLU A 302 3.96 -0.41 5.46
C GLU A 302 4.07 -1.69 4.62
N GLU A 303 4.04 -2.86 5.26
CA GLU A 303 4.07 -4.15 4.56
C GLU A 303 2.80 -4.38 3.72
N ALA A 304 1.62 -4.11 4.29
CA ALA A 304 0.36 -4.26 3.58
C ALA A 304 0.24 -3.28 2.40
N ILE A 305 0.61 -2.02 2.59
CA ILE A 305 0.59 -0.99 1.53
C ILE A 305 1.52 -1.37 0.38
N ARG A 306 2.70 -1.94 0.68
CA ARG A 306 3.61 -2.44 -0.38
C ARG A 306 2.95 -3.53 -1.21
N VAL A 307 2.31 -4.51 -0.57
CA VAL A 307 1.57 -5.57 -1.28
C VAL A 307 0.45 -4.97 -2.14
N PHE A 308 -0.30 -3.99 -1.62
CA PHE A 308 -1.37 -3.33 -2.37
C PHE A 308 -0.83 -2.54 -3.57
N ALA A 309 0.32 -1.89 -3.41
CA ALA A 309 1.02 -1.17 -4.48
C ALA A 309 1.46 -2.13 -5.59
N ASP A 310 2.02 -3.29 -5.24
CA ASP A 310 2.44 -4.31 -6.19
C ASP A 310 1.23 -4.91 -6.95
N ASN A 311 0.14 -5.22 -6.25
CA ASN A 311 -1.09 -5.71 -6.87
C ASN A 311 -1.70 -4.66 -7.82
N LEU A 312 -1.72 -3.38 -7.44
CA LEU A 312 -2.19 -2.31 -8.32
C LEU A 312 -1.31 -2.18 -9.58
N ARG A 313 0.01 -2.28 -9.42
CA ARG A 313 0.96 -2.22 -10.54
C ARG A 313 0.67 -3.30 -11.58
N GLU A 314 0.45 -4.54 -11.15
CA GLU A 314 0.12 -5.64 -12.07
C GLU A 314 -1.22 -5.41 -12.78
N LEU A 315 -2.24 -4.90 -12.07
CA LEU A 315 -3.53 -4.56 -12.68
C LEU A 315 -3.40 -3.45 -13.75
N LEU A 316 -2.63 -2.39 -13.46
CA LEU A 316 -2.43 -1.28 -14.40
C LEU A 316 -1.58 -1.69 -15.61
N LEU A 317 -0.61 -2.57 -15.41
CA LEU A 317 0.26 -3.08 -16.47
C LEU A 317 -0.27 -4.35 -17.14
N ALA A 318 -1.51 -4.75 -16.86
CA ALA A 318 -2.13 -5.89 -17.55
C ALA A 318 -2.16 -5.68 -19.07
N SER A 319 -2.03 -6.78 -19.81
CA SER A 319 -1.91 -6.79 -21.27
C SER A 319 -3.14 -6.18 -21.96
N PRO A 320 -3.00 -5.13 -22.76
CA PRO A 320 -4.11 -4.53 -23.47
C PRO A 320 -4.48 -5.36 -24.72
N LEU A 321 -5.78 -5.51 -24.99
CA LEU A 321 -6.26 -6.06 -26.27
C LEU A 321 -5.93 -5.15 -27.46
N GLY A 322 -5.83 -3.84 -27.19
CA GLY A 322 -5.58 -2.80 -28.19
C GLY A 322 -6.87 -2.29 -28.85
N GLN A 323 -6.69 -1.58 -29.97
CA GLN A 323 -7.75 -0.89 -30.70
C GLN A 323 -8.60 -1.88 -31.52
N LYS A 324 -9.59 -2.51 -30.89
CA LYS A 324 -10.52 -3.43 -31.52
C LYS A 324 -11.98 -3.04 -31.26
N VAL A 325 -12.86 -3.32 -32.20
CA VAL A 325 -14.32 -3.14 -32.02
C VAL A 325 -14.77 -4.16 -30.96
N THR A 326 -15.26 -3.67 -29.83
CA THR A 326 -15.51 -4.48 -28.64
C THR A 326 -16.95 -4.37 -28.16
N LEU A 327 -17.57 -5.49 -27.84
CA LEU A 327 -18.80 -5.54 -27.03
C LEU A 327 -18.40 -5.60 -25.55
N GLY A 328 -18.91 -4.67 -24.73
CA GLY A 328 -18.82 -4.73 -23.27
C GLY A 328 -20.15 -5.24 -22.71
N ILE A 329 -20.11 -6.24 -21.85
CA ILE A 329 -21.28 -6.80 -21.19
C ILE A 329 -21.12 -6.69 -19.68
N ASP A 330 -22.05 -5.97 -19.03
CA ASP A 330 -22.20 -5.90 -17.58
C ASP A 330 -23.31 -6.89 -17.17
N PRO A 331 -22.97 -8.06 -16.58
CA PRO A 331 -23.92 -9.12 -16.29
C PRO A 331 -24.91 -8.77 -15.17
N GLY A 332 -26.17 -9.21 -15.29
CA GLY A 332 -27.15 -9.01 -14.23
C GLY A 332 -28.39 -9.89 -14.37
N PHE A 333 -28.73 -10.62 -13.30
CA PHE A 333 -29.89 -11.54 -13.31
C PHE A 333 -31.24 -10.82 -13.39
N ARG A 334 -31.49 -9.86 -12.48
CA ARG A 334 -32.80 -9.21 -12.35
C ARG A 334 -32.99 -8.05 -13.31
N THR A 335 -31.96 -7.26 -13.49
CA THR A 335 -31.99 -6.03 -14.29
C THR A 335 -31.60 -6.25 -15.75
N GLY A 336 -31.28 -7.49 -16.13
CA GLY A 336 -30.74 -7.85 -17.45
C GLY A 336 -29.26 -7.52 -17.59
N CYS A 337 -28.61 -8.11 -18.59
CA CYS A 337 -27.23 -7.80 -18.96
C CYS A 337 -27.21 -6.54 -19.85
N LYS A 338 -26.38 -5.57 -19.50
CA LYS A 338 -26.20 -4.36 -20.30
C LYS A 338 -25.10 -4.59 -21.31
N VAL A 339 -25.45 -4.50 -22.57
CA VAL A 339 -24.54 -4.69 -23.69
C VAL A 339 -24.25 -3.33 -24.31
N VAL A 340 -22.97 -3.03 -24.51
CA VAL A 340 -22.52 -1.81 -25.18
C VAL A 340 -21.60 -2.18 -26.33
N LEU A 341 -21.70 -1.46 -27.42
CA LEU A 341 -20.82 -1.58 -28.58
C LEU A 341 -19.85 -0.40 -28.59
N LEU A 342 -18.56 -0.70 -28.58
CA LEU A 342 -17.48 0.29 -28.62
C LEU A 342 -16.71 0.21 -29.94
N ASP A 343 -16.39 1.36 -30.53
CA ASP A 343 -15.48 1.42 -31.65
C ASP A 343 -14.01 1.17 -31.25
N ARG A 344 -13.09 1.21 -32.20
CA ARG A 344 -11.67 1.00 -31.96
C ARG A 344 -11.01 2.02 -31.05
N GLN A 345 -11.62 3.18 -30.84
CA GLN A 345 -11.18 4.23 -29.93
C GLN A 345 -11.91 4.17 -28.57
N GLY A 346 -12.78 3.19 -28.36
CA GLY A 346 -13.56 3.05 -27.12
C GLY A 346 -14.76 4.01 -27.03
N LYS A 347 -15.21 4.60 -28.17
CA LYS A 347 -16.40 5.42 -28.22
C LYS A 347 -17.65 4.54 -28.26
N LEU A 348 -18.64 4.87 -27.45
CA LEU A 348 -19.94 4.19 -27.45
C LEU A 348 -20.69 4.44 -28.76
N LEU A 349 -21.03 3.35 -29.47
CA LEU A 349 -21.80 3.38 -30.73
C LEU A 349 -23.27 2.99 -30.52
N ALA A 350 -23.51 1.96 -29.69
CA ALA A 350 -24.85 1.47 -29.37
C ALA A 350 -24.88 0.83 -27.99
N ASN A 351 -26.06 0.75 -27.39
CA ASN A 351 -26.28 0.00 -26.16
C ASN A 351 -27.66 -0.67 -26.18
N GLU A 352 -27.75 -1.83 -25.51
CA GLU A 352 -28.98 -2.62 -25.40
C GLU A 352 -28.99 -3.37 -24.07
N VAL A 353 -30.18 -3.78 -23.63
CA VAL A 353 -30.36 -4.63 -22.45
C VAL A 353 -30.92 -5.97 -22.87
N ILE A 354 -30.22 -7.05 -22.55
CA ILE A 354 -30.63 -8.42 -22.91
C ILE A 354 -30.89 -9.24 -21.64
N TYR A 355 -31.71 -10.28 -21.79
CA TYR A 355 -32.11 -11.14 -20.67
C TYR A 355 -31.83 -12.63 -20.99
N PRO A 356 -30.54 -13.06 -21.04
CA PRO A 356 -30.21 -14.46 -21.22
C PRO A 356 -30.66 -15.25 -19.99
N GLY A 357 -31.43 -16.32 -20.19
CA GLY A 357 -31.82 -17.25 -19.11
C GLY A 357 -33.11 -16.95 -18.36
N ARG A 358 -33.90 -15.91 -18.71
CA ARG A 358 -35.24 -15.68 -18.14
C ARG A 358 -36.32 -16.61 -18.76
N SER A 359 -36.38 -16.63 -20.09
CA SER A 359 -37.27 -17.47 -20.85
C SER A 359 -36.60 -17.83 -22.18
N ARG A 360 -37.09 -18.91 -22.84
CA ARG A 360 -36.56 -19.32 -24.14
C ARG A 360 -36.75 -18.21 -25.21
N GLY A 361 -37.83 -17.43 -25.14
CA GLY A 361 -38.07 -16.33 -26.06
C GLY A 361 -37.06 -15.20 -25.86
N GLU A 362 -36.88 -14.74 -24.62
CA GLU A 362 -35.90 -13.69 -24.27
C GLU A 362 -34.46 -14.13 -24.55
N GLU A 363 -34.12 -15.43 -24.36
CA GLU A 363 -32.83 -16.00 -24.75
C GLU A 363 -32.58 -15.92 -26.26
N MET A 364 -33.61 -16.17 -27.06
CA MET A 364 -33.54 -16.05 -28.53
C MET A 364 -33.38 -14.58 -28.96
N GLU A 365 -34.14 -13.67 -28.36
CA GLU A 365 -34.02 -12.22 -28.63
C GLU A 365 -32.60 -11.70 -28.22
N ALA A 366 -32.10 -12.15 -27.09
CA ALA A 366 -30.73 -11.81 -26.62
C ALA A 366 -29.68 -12.36 -27.62
N ALA A 367 -29.86 -13.57 -28.13
CA ALA A 367 -28.95 -14.16 -29.10
C ALA A 367 -28.96 -13.36 -30.41
N GLU A 368 -30.15 -13.01 -30.92
CA GLU A 368 -30.30 -12.24 -32.14
C GLU A 368 -29.67 -10.83 -32.02
N ALA A 369 -29.86 -10.18 -30.88
CA ALA A 369 -29.25 -8.87 -30.58
C ALA A 369 -27.74 -8.91 -30.69
N ILE A 370 -27.09 -9.87 -29.99
CA ILE A 370 -25.62 -10.00 -30.03
C ILE A 370 -25.14 -10.36 -31.43
N LEU A 371 -25.76 -11.35 -32.08
CA LEU A 371 -25.38 -11.79 -33.44
C LEU A 371 -25.51 -10.67 -34.47
N ASN A 372 -26.54 -9.83 -34.36
CA ASN A 372 -26.72 -8.66 -35.21
C ASN A 372 -25.64 -7.62 -35.00
N MET A 373 -25.31 -7.28 -33.72
CA MET A 373 -24.22 -6.36 -33.43
C MET A 373 -22.88 -6.90 -33.97
N VAL A 374 -22.58 -8.15 -33.76
CA VAL A 374 -21.37 -8.83 -34.26
C VAL A 374 -21.26 -8.75 -35.78
N ARG A 375 -22.34 -9.05 -36.48
CA ARG A 375 -22.37 -9.09 -37.96
C ARG A 375 -22.26 -7.69 -38.59
N ILE A 376 -23.05 -6.73 -38.06
CA ILE A 376 -23.15 -5.37 -38.63
C ILE A 376 -21.87 -4.57 -38.36
N HIS A 377 -21.35 -4.63 -37.15
CA HIS A 377 -20.24 -3.81 -36.72
C HIS A 377 -18.89 -4.51 -36.74
N LYS A 378 -18.84 -5.78 -37.18
CA LYS A 378 -17.61 -6.58 -37.26
C LYS A 378 -16.87 -6.62 -35.94
N VAL A 379 -17.59 -6.97 -34.88
CA VAL A 379 -17.02 -7.08 -33.52
C VAL A 379 -15.83 -8.04 -33.52
N GLU A 380 -14.74 -7.64 -32.88
CA GLU A 380 -13.49 -8.36 -32.80
C GLU A 380 -13.25 -8.99 -31.41
N ALA A 381 -13.96 -8.49 -30.36
CA ALA A 381 -13.88 -9.02 -29.01
C ALA A 381 -15.14 -8.77 -28.19
N ILE A 382 -15.37 -9.61 -27.19
CA ILE A 382 -16.45 -9.48 -26.20
C ILE A 382 -15.83 -9.48 -24.80
N ALA A 383 -16.04 -8.41 -24.05
CA ALA A 383 -15.64 -8.25 -22.66
C ALA A 383 -16.85 -8.54 -21.76
N ILE A 384 -16.75 -9.47 -20.83
CA ILE A 384 -17.80 -9.80 -19.87
C ILE A 384 -17.28 -9.46 -18.47
N GLY A 385 -18.01 -8.65 -17.72
CA GLY A 385 -17.70 -8.36 -16.32
C GLY A 385 -17.72 -9.62 -15.47
N ASN A 386 -16.83 -9.73 -14.49
CA ASN A 386 -16.68 -10.92 -13.64
C ASN A 386 -17.56 -10.93 -12.39
N GLY A 387 -18.60 -10.10 -12.34
CA GLY A 387 -19.53 -10.03 -11.22
C GLY A 387 -20.63 -11.09 -11.25
N THR A 388 -21.75 -10.74 -10.61
CA THR A 388 -22.92 -11.63 -10.53
C THR A 388 -23.45 -11.97 -11.92
N ALA A 389 -23.79 -13.23 -12.18
CA ALA A 389 -24.27 -13.77 -13.49
C ALA A 389 -23.19 -13.80 -14.61
N SER A 390 -21.93 -13.60 -14.28
CA SER A 390 -20.85 -13.59 -15.28
C SER A 390 -20.70 -14.95 -16.00
N ARG A 391 -20.78 -16.05 -15.27
CA ARG A 391 -20.62 -17.41 -15.81
C ARG A 391 -21.76 -17.81 -16.72
N GLU A 392 -22.99 -17.53 -16.29
CA GLU A 392 -24.17 -17.78 -17.08
C GLU A 392 -24.16 -16.94 -18.36
N THR A 393 -23.66 -15.70 -18.28
CA THR A 393 -23.48 -14.83 -19.45
C THR A 393 -22.39 -15.36 -20.38
N GLU A 394 -21.26 -15.81 -19.84
CA GLU A 394 -20.17 -16.43 -20.62
C GLU A 394 -20.67 -17.70 -21.33
N ALA A 395 -21.34 -18.58 -20.59
CA ALA A 395 -21.92 -19.82 -21.16
C ALA A 395 -22.94 -19.51 -22.25
N PHE A 396 -23.80 -18.51 -22.08
CA PHE A 396 -24.72 -18.04 -23.10
C PHE A 396 -23.99 -17.55 -24.36
N VAL A 397 -22.99 -16.67 -24.22
CA VAL A 397 -22.22 -16.14 -25.34
C VAL A 397 -21.46 -17.23 -26.08
N LYS A 398 -20.90 -18.24 -25.40
CA LYS A 398 -20.24 -19.41 -26.01
C LYS A 398 -21.20 -20.25 -26.83
N LYS A 399 -22.47 -20.41 -26.40
CA LYS A 399 -23.50 -21.14 -27.16
C LYS A 399 -23.89 -20.47 -28.49
N LEU A 400 -23.59 -19.19 -28.69
CA LEU A 400 -23.88 -18.47 -29.94
C LEU A 400 -23.01 -18.93 -31.13
N ASN A 401 -22.03 -19.80 -30.91
CA ASN A 401 -21.10 -20.31 -31.92
C ASN A 401 -20.49 -19.20 -32.79
N LEU A 402 -19.96 -18.17 -32.12
CA LEU A 402 -19.29 -17.04 -32.74
C LEU A 402 -18.02 -17.49 -33.49
N PRO A 403 -17.58 -16.74 -34.52
CA PRO A 403 -16.31 -17.02 -35.17
C PRO A 403 -15.14 -17.09 -34.16
N SER A 404 -14.26 -18.07 -34.32
CA SER A 404 -13.11 -18.26 -33.43
C SER A 404 -12.12 -17.08 -33.37
N SER A 405 -12.22 -16.18 -34.35
CA SER A 405 -11.46 -14.90 -34.35
C SER A 405 -11.96 -13.88 -33.34
N ILE A 406 -13.15 -14.05 -32.75
CA ILE A 406 -13.71 -13.16 -31.71
C ILE A 406 -13.28 -13.69 -30.35
N ALA A 407 -12.45 -12.91 -29.66
CA ALA A 407 -12.05 -13.23 -28.30
C ALA A 407 -13.18 -12.93 -27.31
N VAL A 408 -13.62 -13.92 -26.52
CA VAL A 408 -14.55 -13.74 -25.40
C VAL A 408 -13.72 -13.77 -24.12
N VAL A 409 -13.75 -12.69 -23.35
CA VAL A 409 -12.82 -12.46 -22.23
C VAL A 409 -13.57 -11.98 -20.99
N MET A 410 -13.32 -12.64 -19.86
CA MET A 410 -13.77 -12.17 -18.56
C MET A 410 -12.90 -10.99 -18.09
N VAL A 411 -13.51 -9.90 -17.68
CA VAL A 411 -12.84 -8.66 -17.27
C VAL A 411 -13.22 -8.31 -15.84
N SER A 412 -12.24 -7.97 -15.02
CA SER A 412 -12.50 -7.49 -13.65
C SER A 412 -13.32 -6.21 -13.66
N GLU A 413 -14.47 -6.24 -12.99
CA GLU A 413 -15.33 -5.06 -12.81
C GLU A 413 -15.03 -4.27 -11.53
N SER A 414 -13.95 -4.61 -10.79
CA SER A 414 -13.55 -3.91 -9.57
C SER A 414 -13.49 -2.40 -9.78
N GLY A 415 -14.25 -1.63 -8.99
CA GLY A 415 -14.37 -0.18 -9.15
C GLY A 415 -15.21 0.31 -10.34
N ALA A 416 -15.78 -0.55 -11.19
CA ALA A 416 -16.64 -0.11 -12.32
C ALA A 416 -17.89 0.61 -11.84
N SER A 417 -18.49 0.17 -10.74
CA SER A 417 -19.63 0.83 -10.10
C SER A 417 -19.26 2.23 -9.56
N ILE A 418 -18.03 2.40 -9.05
CA ILE A 418 -17.54 3.70 -8.56
C ILE A 418 -17.32 4.64 -9.75
N TYR A 419 -16.71 4.15 -10.83
CA TYR A 419 -16.57 4.90 -12.08
C TYR A 419 -17.94 5.36 -12.59
N SER A 420 -18.91 4.46 -12.71
CA SER A 420 -20.22 4.77 -13.29
C SER A 420 -20.95 5.90 -12.54
N ALA A 421 -20.75 5.99 -11.20
CA ALA A 421 -21.31 7.04 -10.36
C ALA A 421 -20.46 8.33 -10.30
N SER A 422 -19.23 8.31 -10.83
CA SER A 422 -18.28 9.41 -10.75
C SER A 422 -18.71 10.62 -11.61
N GLU A 423 -18.14 11.78 -11.30
CA GLU A 423 -18.28 12.98 -12.11
C GLU A 423 -17.70 12.78 -13.51
N ILE A 424 -16.57 12.07 -13.61
CA ILE A 424 -15.91 11.72 -14.88
C ILE A 424 -16.85 10.97 -15.81
N ALA A 425 -17.53 9.95 -15.30
CA ALA A 425 -18.46 9.16 -16.11
C ALA A 425 -19.72 9.96 -16.50
N ARG A 426 -20.15 10.90 -15.65
CA ARG A 426 -21.26 11.83 -15.99
C ARG A 426 -20.88 12.80 -17.09
N GLU A 427 -19.65 13.30 -17.10
CA GLU A 427 -19.14 14.17 -18.15
C GLU A 427 -18.94 13.42 -19.48
N GLU A 428 -18.39 12.19 -19.43
CA GLU A 428 -18.19 11.36 -20.64
C GLU A 428 -19.52 10.89 -21.25
N PHE A 429 -20.53 10.60 -20.41
CA PHE A 429 -21.82 10.03 -20.82
C PHE A 429 -23.00 10.71 -20.11
N PRO A 430 -23.27 12.01 -20.39
CA PRO A 430 -24.32 12.77 -19.68
C PRO A 430 -25.72 12.20 -19.90
N ASN A 431 -25.99 11.58 -21.06
CA ASN A 431 -27.30 11.09 -21.47
C ASN A 431 -27.50 9.58 -21.21
N HIS A 432 -26.57 8.90 -20.55
CA HIS A 432 -26.65 7.47 -20.28
C HIS A 432 -26.71 7.20 -18.77
N ASP A 433 -27.39 6.14 -18.38
CA ASP A 433 -27.49 5.75 -16.98
C ASP A 433 -26.21 5.08 -16.41
N LEU A 434 -26.22 4.82 -15.12
CA LEU A 434 -25.09 4.22 -14.41
C LEU A 434 -24.68 2.86 -14.97
N THR A 435 -25.65 2.07 -15.44
CA THR A 435 -25.42 0.68 -15.88
C THR A 435 -24.73 0.63 -17.23
N VAL A 436 -25.11 1.54 -18.15
CA VAL A 436 -24.44 1.71 -19.45
C VAL A 436 -23.00 2.18 -19.25
N ARG A 437 -22.78 3.16 -18.35
CA ARG A 437 -21.43 3.63 -18.03
C ARG A 437 -20.54 2.51 -17.46
N GLY A 438 -21.10 1.62 -16.62
CA GLY A 438 -20.42 0.43 -16.12
C GLY A 438 -19.98 -0.51 -17.22
N ALA A 439 -20.90 -0.85 -18.12
CA ALA A 439 -20.61 -1.72 -19.26
C ALA A 439 -19.55 -1.13 -20.21
N VAL A 440 -19.57 0.21 -20.44
CA VAL A 440 -18.53 0.90 -21.22
C VAL A 440 -17.17 0.74 -20.55
N SER A 441 -17.09 0.91 -19.22
CA SER A 441 -15.84 0.76 -18.48
C SER A 441 -15.29 -0.68 -18.61
N ILE A 442 -16.15 -1.70 -18.52
CA ILE A 442 -15.76 -3.11 -18.71
C ILE A 442 -15.15 -3.32 -20.10
N GLY A 443 -15.81 -2.84 -21.16
CA GLY A 443 -15.29 -2.94 -22.52
C GLY A 443 -13.95 -2.22 -22.71
N ARG A 444 -13.82 -0.99 -22.20
CA ARG A 444 -12.59 -0.19 -22.29
C ARG A 444 -11.43 -0.77 -21.51
N ARG A 445 -11.68 -1.44 -20.37
CA ARG A 445 -10.64 -2.16 -19.61
C ARG A 445 -10.01 -3.29 -20.37
N LEU A 446 -10.80 -3.99 -21.22
CA LEU A 446 -10.22 -5.00 -22.10
C LEU A 446 -9.35 -4.35 -23.18
N MET A 447 -9.77 -3.21 -23.72
CA MET A 447 -9.00 -2.48 -24.73
C MET A 447 -7.67 -1.94 -24.19
N ASP A 448 -7.72 -1.23 -23.06
CA ASP A 448 -6.54 -0.73 -22.33
C ASP A 448 -6.85 -0.54 -20.84
N PRO A 449 -6.41 -1.48 -19.98
CA PRO A 449 -6.63 -1.40 -18.53
C PRO A 449 -6.09 -0.12 -17.90
N LEU A 450 -4.86 0.30 -18.27
CA LEU A 450 -4.22 1.49 -17.73
C LEU A 450 -5.04 2.75 -18.04
N ALA A 451 -5.40 2.94 -19.31
CA ALA A 451 -6.12 4.11 -19.77
C ALA A 451 -7.50 4.29 -19.11
N GLU A 452 -8.14 3.19 -18.72
CA GLU A 452 -9.44 3.23 -18.05
C GLU A 452 -9.32 3.34 -16.52
N LEU A 453 -8.43 2.53 -15.90
CA LEU A 453 -8.30 2.48 -14.44
C LEU A 453 -7.76 3.78 -13.82
N VAL A 454 -6.97 4.56 -14.53
CA VAL A 454 -6.48 5.88 -14.07
C VAL A 454 -7.59 6.91 -13.86
N LYS A 455 -8.80 6.66 -14.35
CA LYS A 455 -9.99 7.50 -14.11
C LYS A 455 -10.59 7.30 -12.71
N LEU A 456 -10.17 6.25 -12.00
CA LEU A 456 -10.60 5.91 -10.64
C LEU A 456 -9.61 6.47 -9.63
N ASP A 457 -10.11 6.82 -8.43
CA ASP A 457 -9.21 6.92 -7.28
C ASP A 457 -8.57 5.55 -7.03
N PRO A 458 -7.24 5.43 -7.03
CA PRO A 458 -6.57 4.13 -6.85
C PRO A 458 -7.02 3.37 -5.59
N LYS A 459 -7.42 4.07 -4.53
CA LYS A 459 -8.00 3.45 -3.33
C LYS A 459 -9.35 2.78 -3.56
N SER A 460 -10.03 3.11 -4.64
CA SER A 460 -11.32 2.50 -5.02
C SER A 460 -11.16 1.17 -5.76
N ILE A 461 -9.94 0.86 -6.19
CA ILE A 461 -9.61 -0.42 -6.79
C ILE A 461 -9.32 -1.41 -5.68
N GLY A 462 -10.01 -2.55 -5.66
CA GLY A 462 -9.79 -3.60 -4.66
C GLY A 462 -8.46 -4.30 -4.90
N VAL A 463 -7.44 -3.97 -4.11
CA VAL A 463 -6.08 -4.51 -4.23
C VAL A 463 -5.63 -5.30 -3.00
N GLY A 464 -6.49 -5.41 -1.98
CA GLY A 464 -6.17 -6.19 -0.78
C GLY A 464 -7.22 -6.10 0.33
N GLN A 465 -7.20 -7.11 1.19
CA GLN A 465 -8.23 -7.38 2.20
C GLN A 465 -8.29 -6.33 3.32
N TYR A 466 -7.14 -5.79 3.75
CA TYR A 466 -7.04 -4.81 4.85
C TYR A 466 -6.84 -3.38 4.36
N GLN A 467 -7.20 -3.11 3.11
CA GLN A 467 -6.97 -1.82 2.47
C GLN A 467 -7.58 -0.64 3.25
N HIS A 468 -8.71 -0.85 3.94
CA HIS A 468 -9.38 0.18 4.74
C HIS A 468 -8.85 0.31 6.18
N ASP A 469 -7.99 -0.63 6.63
CA ASP A 469 -7.48 -0.68 8.00
C ASP A 469 -6.08 -0.05 8.15
N VAL A 470 -5.38 0.16 7.04
CA VAL A 470 -4.06 0.80 7.02
C VAL A 470 -4.14 2.33 7.05
N ASP A 471 -3.01 3.00 7.26
CA ASP A 471 -2.91 4.45 7.14
C ASP A 471 -3.35 4.92 5.74
N GLN A 472 -4.48 5.64 5.70
CA GLN A 472 -5.11 6.05 4.44
C GLN A 472 -4.33 7.13 3.69
N ALA A 473 -3.52 7.93 4.37
CA ALA A 473 -2.68 8.95 3.74
C ALA A 473 -1.44 8.30 3.10
N ALA A 474 -0.80 7.38 3.82
CA ALA A 474 0.32 6.59 3.30
C ALA A 474 -0.12 5.70 2.13
N LEU A 475 -1.28 5.03 2.26
CA LEU A 475 -1.87 4.23 1.17
C LEU A 475 -2.08 5.07 -0.09
N LYS A 476 -2.73 6.25 0.06
CA LYS A 476 -3.00 7.11 -1.09
C LYS A 476 -1.70 7.51 -1.80
N ARG A 477 -0.70 7.97 -1.07
CA ARG A 477 0.61 8.35 -1.66
C ARG A 477 1.25 7.20 -2.42
N SER A 478 1.32 6.03 -1.79
CA SER A 478 1.93 4.85 -2.40
C SER A 478 1.21 4.42 -3.69
N LEU A 479 -0.14 4.41 -3.69
CA LEU A 479 -0.93 4.06 -4.86
C LEU A 479 -0.84 5.13 -5.96
N ASP A 480 -0.83 6.40 -5.62
CA ASP A 480 -0.63 7.50 -6.59
C ASP A 480 0.77 7.41 -7.25
N ASP A 481 1.83 7.12 -6.47
CA ASP A 481 3.18 6.89 -6.99
C ASP A 481 3.21 5.71 -7.99
N VAL A 482 2.48 4.63 -7.71
CA VAL A 482 2.35 3.48 -8.62
C VAL A 482 1.68 3.88 -9.94
N VAL A 483 0.59 4.65 -9.89
CA VAL A 483 -0.10 5.12 -11.10
C VAL A 483 0.84 5.97 -11.95
N VAL A 484 1.52 6.95 -11.32
CA VAL A 484 2.51 7.80 -12.01
C VAL A 484 3.62 6.96 -12.62
N SER A 485 4.20 6.01 -11.88
CA SER A 485 5.24 5.10 -12.39
C SER A 485 4.76 4.29 -13.60
N CYS A 486 3.56 3.67 -13.52
CA CYS A 486 3.02 2.85 -14.61
C CYS A 486 2.74 3.68 -15.87
N VAL A 487 2.13 4.86 -15.74
CA VAL A 487 1.80 5.75 -16.88
C VAL A 487 3.10 6.18 -17.59
N ASN A 488 4.10 6.61 -16.84
CA ASN A 488 5.37 7.07 -17.42
C ASN A 488 6.21 5.91 -17.98
N LYS A 489 6.12 4.70 -17.39
CA LYS A 489 6.77 3.49 -17.91
C LYS A 489 6.19 3.08 -19.27
N VAL A 490 4.87 3.07 -19.41
CA VAL A 490 4.19 2.74 -20.67
C VAL A 490 4.36 3.84 -21.70
N GLY A 491 4.32 5.12 -21.27
CA GLY A 491 4.27 6.30 -22.13
C GLY A 491 2.87 6.52 -22.70
N VAL A 492 2.58 7.73 -23.09
CA VAL A 492 1.23 8.19 -23.41
C VAL A 492 1.15 8.77 -24.83
N GLU A 493 0.23 8.24 -25.65
CA GLU A 493 -0.05 8.78 -26.99
C GLU A 493 -0.84 10.10 -26.86
N LEU A 494 -0.19 11.22 -27.19
CA LEU A 494 -0.71 12.56 -26.96
C LEU A 494 -2.04 12.82 -27.68
N ASN A 495 -2.18 12.28 -28.90
CA ASN A 495 -3.33 12.57 -29.75
C ASN A 495 -4.59 11.76 -29.41
N THR A 496 -4.48 10.71 -28.60
CA THR A 496 -5.62 9.86 -28.25
C THR A 496 -5.91 9.81 -26.74
N ALA A 497 -4.93 10.17 -25.91
CA ALA A 497 -5.05 10.07 -24.47
C ALA A 497 -6.15 10.97 -23.88
N SER A 498 -6.81 10.47 -22.84
CA SER A 498 -7.75 11.27 -22.04
C SER A 498 -7.00 12.30 -21.18
N ARG A 499 -7.72 13.38 -20.77
CA ARG A 499 -7.17 14.36 -19.83
C ARG A 499 -6.72 13.72 -18.50
N HIS A 500 -7.39 12.64 -18.08
CA HIS A 500 -7.09 11.96 -16.83
C HIS A 500 -5.76 11.18 -16.93
N LEU A 501 -5.53 10.49 -18.05
CA LEU A 501 -4.27 9.80 -18.29
C LEU A 501 -3.11 10.79 -18.41
N LEU A 502 -3.30 11.90 -19.15
CA LEU A 502 -2.29 12.95 -19.31
C LEU A 502 -1.88 13.60 -17.98
N ALA A 503 -2.79 13.73 -17.03
CA ALA A 503 -2.52 14.35 -15.73
C ALA A 503 -1.48 13.56 -14.88
N TYR A 504 -1.27 12.27 -15.16
CA TYR A 504 -0.25 11.43 -14.50
C TYR A 504 1.10 11.42 -15.22
N VAL A 505 1.21 12.09 -16.37
CA VAL A 505 2.50 12.23 -17.05
C VAL A 505 3.39 13.21 -16.26
N SER A 506 4.65 12.84 -16.05
CA SER A 506 5.65 13.66 -15.37
C SER A 506 5.65 15.10 -15.89
N GLY A 507 5.66 16.08 -15.00
CA GLY A 507 5.65 17.49 -15.34
C GLY A 507 4.29 18.06 -15.74
N LEU A 508 3.25 17.24 -15.92
CA LEU A 508 1.88 17.68 -16.18
C LEU A 508 1.03 17.68 -14.90
N ASN A 509 -0.06 18.39 -14.93
CA ASN A 509 -1.11 18.41 -13.92
C ASN A 509 -2.49 18.46 -14.59
N SER A 510 -3.57 18.37 -13.83
CA SER A 510 -4.93 18.34 -14.37
C SER A 510 -5.26 19.55 -15.26
N ARG A 511 -4.71 20.76 -14.93
CA ARG A 511 -4.93 21.98 -15.72
C ARG A 511 -4.21 21.93 -17.06
N THR A 512 -2.93 21.56 -17.05
CA THR A 512 -2.14 21.43 -18.29
C THR A 512 -2.64 20.30 -19.17
N ALA A 513 -3.07 19.18 -18.59
CA ALA A 513 -3.71 18.09 -19.31
C ALA A 513 -5.01 18.52 -20.00
N ALA A 514 -5.86 19.29 -19.32
CA ALA A 514 -7.08 19.85 -19.92
C ALA A 514 -6.76 20.82 -21.07
N SER A 515 -5.73 21.69 -20.92
CA SER A 515 -5.28 22.60 -21.97
C SER A 515 -4.77 21.85 -23.20
N LEU A 516 -4.04 20.73 -23.02
CA LEU A 516 -3.58 19.88 -24.11
C LEU A 516 -4.74 19.27 -24.90
N VAL A 517 -5.74 18.72 -24.20
CA VAL A 517 -6.94 18.15 -24.84
C VAL A 517 -7.73 19.23 -25.58
N SER A 518 -7.98 20.38 -24.95
CA SER A 518 -8.70 21.49 -25.58
C SER A 518 -7.98 22.01 -26.85
N HIS A 519 -6.64 22.12 -26.81
CA HIS A 519 -5.85 22.51 -27.97
C HIS A 519 -6.01 21.52 -29.12
N ARG A 520 -5.89 20.22 -28.82
CA ARG A 520 -6.07 19.12 -29.79
C ARG A 520 -7.46 19.15 -30.44
N ASP A 521 -8.49 19.35 -29.62
CA ASP A 521 -9.88 19.36 -30.09
C ASP A 521 -10.19 20.60 -30.97
N THR A 522 -9.51 21.74 -30.72
CA THR A 522 -9.70 22.98 -31.44
C THR A 522 -8.82 23.10 -32.69
N ASN A 523 -7.53 22.72 -32.58
CA ASN A 523 -6.52 22.95 -33.61
C ASN A 523 -6.12 21.67 -34.38
N GLY A 524 -6.70 20.54 -34.03
CA GLY A 524 -6.34 19.23 -34.58
C GLY A 524 -5.17 18.54 -33.84
N PRO A 525 -4.75 17.36 -34.31
CA PRO A 525 -3.72 16.56 -33.67
C PRO A 525 -2.36 17.26 -33.68
N PHE A 526 -1.61 17.08 -32.60
CA PHE A 526 -0.21 17.52 -32.51
C PHE A 526 0.66 16.79 -33.56
N LYS A 527 1.50 17.55 -34.25
CA LYS A 527 2.41 17.04 -35.25
C LYS A 527 3.85 16.88 -34.76
N SER A 528 4.19 17.55 -33.66
CA SER A 528 5.51 17.44 -33.03
C SER A 528 5.45 17.71 -31.53
N ARG A 529 6.40 17.16 -30.79
CA ARG A 529 6.56 17.47 -29.36
C ARG A 529 6.86 18.94 -29.09
N ALA A 530 7.52 19.63 -30.02
CA ALA A 530 7.82 21.06 -29.91
C ALA A 530 6.55 21.92 -29.83
N GLU A 531 5.41 21.47 -30.36
CA GLU A 531 4.15 22.18 -30.28
C GLU A 531 3.60 22.29 -28.85
N LEU A 532 4.03 21.41 -27.94
CA LEU A 532 3.69 21.46 -26.52
C LEU A 532 4.08 22.79 -25.86
N LEU A 533 5.17 23.42 -26.31
CA LEU A 533 5.60 24.73 -25.81
C LEU A 533 4.64 25.88 -26.14
N LYS A 534 3.69 25.66 -27.07
CA LYS A 534 2.65 26.64 -27.40
C LYS A 534 1.47 26.56 -26.43
N ILE A 535 1.40 25.57 -25.56
CA ILE A 535 0.27 25.33 -24.66
C ILE A 535 0.37 26.22 -23.44
N SER A 536 -0.72 26.93 -23.16
CA SER A 536 -0.81 27.79 -21.97
C SER A 536 -0.63 26.99 -20.67
N GLY A 537 0.30 27.44 -19.84
CA GLY A 537 0.63 26.79 -18.57
C GLY A 537 1.66 25.67 -18.66
N LEU A 538 2.16 25.34 -19.86
CA LEU A 538 3.22 24.36 -20.07
C LEU A 538 4.53 25.07 -20.40
N GLY A 539 5.28 25.45 -19.34
CA GLY A 539 6.57 26.12 -19.48
C GLY A 539 7.72 25.15 -19.83
N PRO A 540 8.94 25.69 -20.10
CA PRO A 540 10.10 24.87 -20.49
C PRO A 540 10.40 23.73 -19.53
N LYS A 541 10.28 23.94 -18.22
CA LYS A 541 10.54 22.91 -17.20
C LYS A 541 9.50 21.77 -17.22
N ALA A 542 8.22 22.11 -17.40
CA ALA A 542 7.16 21.10 -17.53
C ALA A 542 7.33 20.32 -18.86
N PHE A 543 7.71 21.02 -19.94
CA PHE A 543 8.05 20.37 -21.21
C PHE A 543 9.22 19.39 -21.07
N GLU A 544 10.32 19.80 -20.43
CA GLU A 544 11.47 18.95 -20.18
C GLU A 544 11.05 17.66 -19.46
N GLN A 545 10.22 17.74 -18.44
CA GLN A 545 9.80 16.57 -17.69
C GLN A 545 8.79 15.69 -18.44
N ALA A 546 7.93 16.27 -19.29
CA ALA A 546 6.85 15.54 -19.93
C ALA A 546 7.22 14.95 -21.30
N ALA A 547 8.04 15.64 -22.05
CA ALA A 547 8.24 15.38 -23.48
C ALA A 547 8.71 13.95 -23.81
N GLY A 548 9.57 13.37 -22.95
CA GLY A 548 10.06 12.01 -23.16
C GLY A 548 9.01 10.91 -22.93
N PHE A 549 7.95 11.21 -22.19
CA PHE A 549 6.86 10.28 -21.88
C PHE A 549 5.64 10.43 -22.81
N LEU A 550 5.53 11.55 -23.51
CA LEU A 550 4.48 11.79 -24.50
C LEU A 550 4.94 11.31 -25.88
N ARG A 551 4.07 10.60 -26.57
CA ARG A 551 4.35 10.03 -27.90
C ARG A 551 3.39 10.61 -28.95
N ILE A 552 3.88 10.75 -30.18
CA ILE A 552 3.10 11.15 -31.36
C ILE A 552 3.46 10.17 -32.48
N ARG A 553 2.58 9.22 -32.79
CA ARG A 553 2.87 8.10 -33.73
C ARG A 553 3.15 8.60 -35.14
N ASP A 554 2.41 9.61 -35.61
CA ASP A 554 2.55 10.17 -36.95
C ASP A 554 3.18 11.57 -36.90
N GLY A 555 4.16 11.75 -35.96
CA GLY A 555 4.86 13.00 -35.77
C GLY A 555 5.79 13.36 -36.92
N ALA A 556 6.09 14.66 -37.04
CA ALA A 556 6.99 15.19 -38.05
C ALA A 556 8.43 14.67 -37.89
N HIS A 557 8.88 14.43 -36.65
CA HIS A 557 10.16 13.81 -36.35
C HIS A 557 9.96 12.33 -35.99
N PRO A 558 10.74 11.40 -36.60
CA PRO A 558 10.56 9.96 -36.35
C PRO A 558 10.70 9.55 -34.88
N LEU A 559 11.49 10.29 -34.09
CA LEU A 559 11.69 10.01 -32.66
C LEU A 559 10.51 10.47 -31.79
N ASP A 560 9.57 11.26 -32.30
CA ASP A 560 8.37 11.68 -31.55
C ASP A 560 7.47 10.49 -31.17
N ALA A 561 7.57 9.38 -31.91
CA ALA A 561 6.90 8.11 -31.58
C ALA A 561 7.67 7.26 -30.55
N SER A 562 8.90 7.64 -30.18
CA SER A 562 9.78 6.86 -29.31
C SER A 562 9.85 7.43 -27.89
N ALA A 563 10.55 6.74 -26.99
CA ALA A 563 10.85 7.26 -25.66
C ALA A 563 12.20 8.01 -25.60
N VAL A 564 12.82 8.29 -26.71
CA VAL A 564 14.01 9.16 -26.76
C VAL A 564 13.58 10.59 -26.40
N HIS A 565 14.29 11.18 -25.46
CA HIS A 565 14.00 12.55 -25.03
C HIS A 565 14.37 13.57 -26.11
N PRO A 566 13.59 14.65 -26.35
CA PRO A 566 13.93 15.66 -27.36
C PRO A 566 15.32 16.28 -27.24
N GLU A 567 15.85 16.43 -26.03
CA GLU A 567 17.23 16.89 -25.79
C GLU A 567 18.30 16.04 -26.46
N ARG A 568 17.95 14.82 -26.87
CA ARG A 568 18.89 13.84 -27.48
C ARG A 568 18.64 13.63 -28.96
N TYR A 569 17.72 14.38 -29.59
CA TYR A 569 17.44 14.24 -31.01
C TYR A 569 18.67 14.56 -31.88
N GLU A 570 19.34 15.70 -31.63
CA GLU A 570 20.56 16.07 -32.32
C GLU A 570 21.68 15.02 -32.21
N LEU A 571 21.75 14.33 -31.06
CA LEU A 571 22.70 13.24 -30.86
C LEU A 571 22.38 12.06 -31.78
N VAL A 572 21.10 11.67 -31.89
CA VAL A 572 20.67 10.57 -32.76
C VAL A 572 20.80 10.95 -34.24
N ASP A 573 20.50 12.21 -34.60
CA ASP A 573 20.74 12.74 -35.95
C ASP A 573 22.21 12.66 -36.35
N ARG A 574 23.12 12.98 -35.41
CA ARG A 574 24.57 12.83 -35.61
C ARG A 574 24.97 11.37 -35.78
N MET A 575 24.42 10.45 -34.97
CA MET A 575 24.67 9.01 -35.13
C MET A 575 24.25 8.52 -36.52
N ALA A 576 23.12 8.98 -37.04
CA ALA A 576 22.62 8.65 -38.35
C ALA A 576 23.56 9.22 -39.48
N ALA A 577 23.95 10.50 -39.34
CA ALA A 577 24.85 11.17 -40.27
C ALA A 577 26.22 10.50 -40.35
N ASP A 578 26.79 10.13 -39.19
CA ASP A 578 28.11 9.44 -39.14
C ASP A 578 28.11 8.06 -39.84
N LEU A 579 26.92 7.43 -39.90
CA LEU A 579 26.72 6.17 -40.61
C LEU A 579 26.22 6.36 -42.06
N GLY A 580 26.09 7.61 -42.54
CA GLY A 580 25.57 7.92 -43.87
C GLY A 580 24.13 7.48 -44.11
N CYS A 581 23.29 7.55 -43.08
CA CYS A 581 21.89 7.11 -43.14
C CYS A 581 20.95 8.09 -42.45
N THR A 582 19.64 7.85 -42.52
CA THR A 582 18.62 8.64 -41.84
C THR A 582 18.26 8.03 -40.48
N VAL A 583 17.65 8.82 -39.59
CA VAL A 583 17.09 8.31 -38.35
C VAL A 583 16.06 7.21 -38.60
N THR A 584 15.24 7.35 -39.65
CA THR A 584 14.27 6.31 -40.04
C THR A 584 14.95 4.99 -40.40
N ASP A 585 16.14 5.05 -41.04
CA ASP A 585 16.95 3.83 -41.30
C ASP A 585 17.46 3.20 -40.00
N LEU A 586 17.90 4.01 -39.03
CA LEU A 586 18.30 3.48 -37.71
C LEU A 586 17.12 2.79 -37.00
N LEU A 587 15.89 3.28 -37.17
CA LEU A 587 14.69 2.66 -36.58
C LEU A 587 14.35 1.31 -37.25
N ARG A 588 14.65 1.14 -38.54
CA ARG A 588 14.26 -0.04 -39.34
C ARG A 588 15.32 -1.11 -39.45
N ASP A 589 16.61 -0.71 -39.54
CA ASP A 589 17.71 -1.61 -39.88
C ASP A 589 18.57 -1.99 -38.67
N PRO A 590 18.49 -3.26 -38.19
CA PRO A 590 19.32 -3.75 -37.09
C PRO A 590 20.83 -3.65 -37.35
N ALA A 591 21.28 -3.83 -38.61
CA ALA A 591 22.69 -3.79 -38.93
C ALA A 591 23.28 -2.38 -38.77
N LYS A 592 22.52 -1.35 -39.17
CA LYS A 592 22.91 0.05 -38.97
C LYS A 592 23.00 0.40 -37.50
N ARG A 593 22.04 -0.05 -36.68
CA ARG A 593 22.09 0.15 -35.21
C ARG A 593 23.33 -0.54 -34.58
N ALA A 594 23.64 -1.75 -35.00
CA ALA A 594 24.81 -2.48 -34.51
C ALA A 594 26.13 -1.82 -34.88
N ALA A 595 26.16 -1.02 -35.94
CA ALA A 595 27.33 -0.26 -36.36
C ALA A 595 27.60 1.00 -35.52
N ILE A 596 26.68 1.42 -34.67
CA ILE A 596 26.85 2.58 -33.78
C ILE A 596 27.94 2.29 -32.74
N LYS A 597 29.04 3.07 -32.80
CA LYS A 597 30.10 3.00 -31.78
C LYS A 597 29.81 3.96 -30.64
N LEU A 598 29.20 3.45 -29.57
CA LEU A 598 28.69 4.26 -28.43
C LEU A 598 29.78 5.13 -27.80
N ASP A 599 31.01 4.63 -27.68
CA ASP A 599 32.11 5.35 -27.03
C ASP A 599 32.42 6.71 -27.68
N ARG A 600 32.08 6.91 -28.97
CA ARG A 600 32.26 8.17 -29.68
C ARG A 600 31.33 9.28 -29.24
N TYR A 601 30.22 8.91 -28.63
CA TYR A 601 29.13 9.83 -28.26
C TYR A 601 29.05 10.08 -26.75
N VAL A 602 29.98 9.50 -25.98
CA VAL A 602 30.06 9.75 -24.53
C VAL A 602 30.49 11.19 -24.26
N THR A 603 29.76 11.89 -23.46
CA THR A 603 30.03 13.24 -22.98
C THR A 603 29.82 13.31 -21.46
N PRO A 604 30.26 14.38 -20.78
CA PRO A 604 29.95 14.55 -19.36
C PRO A 604 28.43 14.50 -19.03
N GLU A 605 27.58 14.82 -20.00
CA GLU A 605 26.12 14.90 -19.85
C GLU A 605 25.39 13.67 -20.39
N VAL A 606 26.07 12.83 -21.19
CA VAL A 606 25.51 11.62 -21.82
C VAL A 606 26.49 10.48 -21.68
N GLY A 607 26.23 9.61 -20.72
CA GLY A 607 27.03 8.43 -20.48
C GLY A 607 26.59 7.21 -21.29
N LEU A 608 27.32 6.10 -21.11
CA LEU A 608 26.97 4.81 -21.70
C LEU A 608 25.55 4.31 -21.33
N PRO A 609 25.03 4.52 -20.09
CA PRO A 609 23.66 4.11 -19.74
C PRO A 609 22.61 4.76 -20.65
N THR A 610 22.65 6.09 -20.81
CA THR A 610 21.72 6.80 -21.69
C THR A 610 21.89 6.40 -23.17
N LEU A 611 23.11 6.20 -23.63
CA LEU A 611 23.37 5.76 -25.01
C LEU A 611 22.81 4.35 -25.29
N LYS A 612 22.95 3.42 -24.34
CA LYS A 612 22.36 2.07 -24.43
C LYS A 612 20.84 2.13 -24.46
N ASP A 613 20.23 2.97 -23.62
CA ASP A 613 18.78 3.17 -23.61
C ASP A 613 18.28 3.72 -24.94
N ILE A 614 18.99 4.71 -25.52
CA ILE A 614 18.68 5.27 -26.86
C ILE A 614 18.70 4.16 -27.92
N VAL A 615 19.77 3.37 -27.99
CA VAL A 615 19.89 2.30 -29.00
C VAL A 615 18.83 1.21 -28.80
N ALA A 616 18.53 0.86 -27.54
CA ALA A 616 17.45 -0.08 -27.23
C ALA A 616 16.07 0.45 -27.69
N GLU A 617 15.85 1.74 -27.50
CA GLU A 617 14.61 2.41 -27.96
C GLU A 617 14.53 2.52 -29.49
N LEU A 618 15.65 2.79 -30.15
CA LEU A 618 15.72 2.76 -31.63
C LEU A 618 15.43 1.37 -32.20
N ALA A 619 15.72 0.30 -31.45
CA ALA A 619 15.42 -1.06 -31.89
C ALA A 619 13.92 -1.38 -31.86
N LYS A 620 13.17 -0.73 -30.97
CA LYS A 620 11.73 -0.98 -30.75
C LYS A 620 11.02 0.33 -30.38
N PRO A 621 10.94 1.28 -31.32
CA PRO A 621 10.44 2.62 -31.03
C PRO A 621 8.98 2.57 -30.54
N GLY A 622 8.71 3.21 -29.41
CA GLY A 622 7.37 3.31 -28.87
C GLY A 622 6.73 1.97 -28.51
N ARG A 623 7.51 0.90 -28.31
CA ARG A 623 6.96 -0.39 -27.90
C ARG A 623 6.31 -0.25 -26.54
N ASP A 624 5.07 -0.73 -26.45
CA ASP A 624 4.41 -0.94 -25.17
C ASP A 624 5.20 -2.00 -24.38
N PRO A 625 5.65 -1.71 -23.15
CA PRO A 625 6.39 -2.66 -22.34
C PRO A 625 5.53 -3.78 -21.78
N ARG A 626 4.19 -3.66 -21.88
CA ARG A 626 3.25 -4.68 -21.43
C ARG A 626 3.32 -5.91 -22.31
N GLU A 627 3.04 -7.06 -21.76
CA GLU A 627 2.99 -8.34 -22.49
C GLU A 627 1.93 -8.30 -23.61
N GLN A 628 2.07 -9.17 -24.59
CA GLN A 628 1.05 -9.32 -25.62
C GLN A 628 -0.19 -9.96 -25.02
N PHE A 629 -1.37 -9.48 -25.45
CA PHE A 629 -2.63 -10.03 -25.00
C PHE A 629 -2.79 -11.49 -25.49
N GLU A 630 -3.08 -12.38 -24.56
CA GLU A 630 -3.50 -13.75 -24.81
C GLU A 630 -4.86 -14.00 -24.17
N ALA A 631 -5.80 -14.53 -24.94
CA ALA A 631 -7.10 -14.89 -24.39
C ALA A 631 -6.95 -16.01 -23.35
N PHE A 632 -7.80 -15.97 -22.33
CA PHE A 632 -7.90 -16.98 -21.30
C PHE A 632 -9.35 -17.42 -21.15
N SER A 633 -9.57 -18.71 -20.96
CA SER A 633 -10.88 -19.26 -20.64
C SER A 633 -10.76 -20.25 -19.49
N PHE A 634 -11.76 -20.25 -18.62
CA PHE A 634 -11.91 -21.24 -17.57
C PHE A 634 -12.32 -22.60 -18.13
N ALA A 635 -12.21 -23.64 -17.31
CA ALA A 635 -12.66 -24.99 -17.69
C ALA A 635 -14.18 -25.02 -17.92
N ASP A 636 -14.60 -25.67 -18.97
CA ASP A 636 -16.03 -25.89 -19.25
C ASP A 636 -16.64 -26.90 -18.27
N GLY A 637 -17.89 -26.66 -17.85
CA GLY A 637 -18.63 -27.58 -16.98
C GLY A 637 -18.27 -27.47 -15.48
N VAL A 638 -17.47 -26.46 -15.07
CA VAL A 638 -17.15 -26.14 -13.66
C VAL A 638 -17.60 -24.72 -13.40
N GLU A 639 -18.78 -24.55 -12.82
CA GLU A 639 -19.39 -23.23 -12.61
C GLU A 639 -19.62 -22.90 -11.13
N LYS A 640 -19.76 -23.93 -10.29
CA LYS A 640 -20.08 -23.81 -8.86
C LYS A 640 -19.08 -24.56 -8.00
N VAL A 641 -19.01 -24.20 -6.72
CA VAL A 641 -18.12 -24.87 -5.75
C VAL A 641 -18.49 -26.36 -5.60
N GLU A 642 -19.76 -26.69 -5.78
CA GLU A 642 -20.28 -28.06 -5.72
C GLU A 642 -19.79 -28.95 -6.89
N ASP A 643 -19.35 -28.35 -7.99
CA ASP A 643 -18.83 -29.08 -9.18
C ASP A 643 -17.37 -29.51 -8.95
N LEU A 644 -16.70 -28.98 -7.94
CA LEU A 644 -15.31 -29.24 -7.65
C LEU A 644 -15.11 -30.60 -6.96
N GLN A 645 -14.02 -31.27 -7.30
CA GLN A 645 -13.57 -32.49 -6.62
C GLN A 645 -12.06 -32.39 -6.30
N PRO A 646 -11.61 -32.88 -5.15
CA PRO A 646 -10.18 -32.98 -4.85
C PRO A 646 -9.43 -33.71 -5.95
N GLY A 647 -8.30 -33.16 -6.38
CA GLY A 647 -7.48 -33.70 -7.48
C GLY A 647 -7.78 -33.11 -8.85
N MET A 648 -8.86 -32.37 -9.04
CA MET A 648 -9.12 -31.65 -10.30
C MET A 648 -8.01 -30.64 -10.59
N LYS A 649 -7.51 -30.63 -11.82
CA LYS A 649 -6.59 -29.62 -12.34
C LYS A 649 -7.37 -28.64 -13.21
N LEU A 650 -7.40 -27.40 -12.80
CA LEU A 650 -8.20 -26.34 -13.42
C LEU A 650 -7.32 -25.17 -13.81
N PRO A 651 -7.56 -24.56 -14.99
CA PRO A 651 -6.95 -23.29 -15.31
C PRO A 651 -7.52 -22.20 -14.39
N GLY A 652 -6.66 -21.31 -13.93
CA GLY A 652 -7.08 -20.22 -13.05
C GLY A 652 -6.30 -18.94 -13.31
N ILE A 653 -6.80 -17.84 -12.76
CA ILE A 653 -6.15 -16.53 -12.78
C ILE A 653 -5.89 -16.09 -11.35
N VAL A 654 -4.69 -15.64 -11.08
CA VAL A 654 -4.34 -15.04 -9.79
C VAL A 654 -5.07 -13.70 -9.63
N THR A 655 -5.94 -13.60 -8.63
CA THR A 655 -6.73 -12.40 -8.36
C THR A 655 -6.06 -11.48 -7.33
N ASN A 656 -5.32 -12.08 -6.38
CA ASN A 656 -4.64 -11.33 -5.34
C ASN A 656 -3.41 -12.10 -4.82
N VAL A 657 -2.33 -11.41 -4.53
CA VAL A 657 -1.12 -11.97 -3.90
C VAL A 657 -0.95 -11.35 -2.53
N THR A 658 -0.69 -12.19 -1.52
CA THR A 658 -0.51 -11.81 -0.12
C THR A 658 0.76 -12.42 0.44
N ALA A 659 1.21 -11.99 1.63
CA ALA A 659 2.39 -12.55 2.26
C ALA A 659 2.26 -14.06 2.62
N PHE A 660 1.04 -14.57 2.78
CA PHE A 660 0.80 -15.99 3.15
C PHE A 660 0.40 -16.88 1.96
N GLY A 661 0.24 -16.31 0.76
CA GLY A 661 -0.12 -17.07 -0.43
C GLY A 661 -0.81 -16.23 -1.48
N ALA A 662 -1.51 -16.87 -2.41
CA ALA A 662 -2.23 -16.19 -3.47
C ALA A 662 -3.68 -16.70 -3.57
N PHE A 663 -4.58 -15.79 -3.93
CA PHE A 663 -5.95 -16.13 -4.29
C PHE A 663 -6.03 -16.34 -5.80
N VAL A 664 -6.72 -17.39 -6.19
CA VAL A 664 -6.84 -17.80 -7.59
C VAL A 664 -8.31 -18.05 -7.92
N ASP A 665 -8.83 -17.32 -8.89
CA ASP A 665 -10.13 -17.60 -9.50
C ASP A 665 -9.96 -18.81 -10.44
N ILE A 666 -10.70 -19.88 -10.17
CA ILE A 666 -10.75 -21.11 -10.96
C ILE A 666 -12.10 -21.29 -11.67
N GLY A 667 -12.95 -20.26 -11.62
CA GLY A 667 -14.19 -20.21 -12.35
C GLY A 667 -15.45 -20.59 -11.59
N VAL A 668 -15.45 -20.63 -10.27
CA VAL A 668 -16.59 -21.08 -9.44
C VAL A 668 -17.20 -20.02 -8.52
N HIS A 669 -17.16 -18.75 -8.91
CA HIS A 669 -17.67 -17.59 -8.13
C HIS A 669 -17.03 -17.41 -6.74
N GLN A 670 -15.98 -18.17 -6.43
CA GLN A 670 -15.26 -18.13 -5.18
C GLN A 670 -13.78 -18.37 -5.46
N ASP A 671 -12.94 -17.44 -5.02
CA ASP A 671 -11.50 -17.61 -5.14
C ASP A 671 -10.99 -18.73 -4.22
N GLY A 672 -10.12 -19.57 -4.75
CA GLY A 672 -9.38 -20.56 -3.97
C GLY A 672 -8.08 -19.98 -3.43
N LEU A 673 -7.63 -20.45 -2.27
CA LEU A 673 -6.35 -20.07 -1.68
C LEU A 673 -5.25 -21.07 -2.02
N VAL A 674 -4.19 -20.59 -2.64
CA VAL A 674 -2.90 -21.26 -2.74
C VAL A 674 -2.03 -20.75 -1.61
N HIS A 675 -1.89 -21.54 -0.55
CA HIS A 675 -1.00 -21.18 0.57
C HIS A 675 0.47 -21.12 0.12
N ILE A 676 1.31 -20.29 0.75
CA ILE A 676 2.73 -20.12 0.42
C ILE A 676 3.48 -21.44 0.24
N SER A 677 3.16 -22.45 1.05
CA SER A 677 3.74 -23.79 0.96
C SER A 677 3.26 -24.63 -0.23
N GLN A 678 2.30 -24.14 -1.00
CA GLN A 678 1.67 -24.81 -2.14
C GLN A 678 1.90 -24.08 -3.47
N ILE A 679 2.70 -23.02 -3.49
CA ILE A 679 3.01 -22.23 -4.69
C ILE A 679 4.00 -22.96 -5.60
N SER A 680 5.06 -23.55 -5.01
CA SER A 680 6.13 -24.22 -5.76
C SER A 680 6.57 -25.47 -5.03
N ASP A 681 7.22 -26.38 -5.76
CA ASP A 681 7.90 -27.54 -5.18
C ASP A 681 9.11 -27.10 -4.35
N ASP A 682 9.73 -25.98 -4.71
CA ASP A 682 10.81 -25.34 -3.95
C ASP A 682 10.29 -24.46 -2.80
N PHE A 683 11.20 -24.11 -1.88
CA PHE A 683 10.86 -23.22 -0.76
C PHE A 683 10.58 -21.79 -1.23
N VAL A 684 9.37 -21.33 -1.03
CA VAL A 684 8.94 -19.95 -1.34
C VAL A 684 9.06 -19.09 -0.08
N LYS A 685 9.87 -18.04 -0.15
CA LYS A 685 10.01 -17.06 0.94
C LYS A 685 8.98 -15.95 0.82
N ASN A 686 8.70 -15.49 -0.39
CA ASN A 686 7.75 -14.42 -0.67
C ASN A 686 6.90 -14.82 -1.89
N PRO A 687 5.58 -14.92 -1.78
CA PRO A 687 4.70 -15.27 -2.89
C PRO A 687 4.81 -14.36 -4.11
N ALA A 688 5.07 -13.06 -3.91
CA ALA A 688 5.17 -12.06 -5.00
C ALA A 688 6.38 -12.29 -5.92
N ASP A 689 7.39 -13.07 -5.49
CA ASP A 689 8.53 -13.41 -6.34
C ASP A 689 8.17 -14.51 -7.38
N PHE A 690 7.08 -15.25 -7.14
CA PHE A 690 6.65 -16.39 -7.95
C PHE A 690 5.33 -16.15 -8.69
N LEU A 691 4.45 -15.34 -8.12
CA LEU A 691 3.10 -15.12 -8.63
C LEU A 691 2.79 -13.63 -8.73
N LYS A 692 2.04 -13.28 -9.80
CA LYS A 692 1.58 -11.92 -10.07
C LYS A 692 0.07 -11.91 -10.26
N VAL A 693 -0.58 -10.81 -9.90
CA VAL A 693 -2.00 -10.61 -10.18
C VAL A 693 -2.21 -10.62 -11.69
N GLY A 694 -3.26 -11.33 -12.14
CA GLY A 694 -3.53 -11.55 -13.56
C GLY A 694 -2.76 -12.70 -14.20
N GLN A 695 -1.80 -13.33 -13.50
CA GLN A 695 -1.05 -14.47 -14.01
C GLN A 695 -1.96 -15.69 -14.18
N LYS A 696 -1.86 -16.34 -15.33
CA LYS A 696 -2.54 -17.60 -15.63
C LYS A 696 -1.78 -18.75 -14.99
N VAL A 697 -2.49 -19.61 -14.28
CA VAL A 697 -1.91 -20.74 -13.54
C VAL A 697 -2.74 -21.99 -13.73
N GLN A 698 -2.11 -23.16 -13.55
CA GLN A 698 -2.81 -24.45 -13.49
C GLN A 698 -2.88 -24.88 -12.03
N ALA A 699 -4.06 -24.78 -11.44
CA ALA A 699 -4.27 -25.08 -10.02
C ALA A 699 -4.89 -26.47 -9.83
N THR A 700 -4.41 -27.20 -8.83
CA THR A 700 -4.98 -28.48 -8.39
C THR A 700 -5.82 -28.26 -7.15
N VAL A 701 -7.08 -28.68 -7.16
CA VAL A 701 -7.98 -28.62 -6.00
C VAL A 701 -7.49 -29.62 -4.94
N MET A 702 -7.17 -29.14 -3.74
CA MET A 702 -6.73 -29.98 -2.62
C MET A 702 -7.86 -30.37 -1.68
N GLU A 703 -8.62 -29.36 -1.25
CA GLU A 703 -9.68 -29.51 -0.24
C GLU A 703 -10.80 -28.50 -0.52
N ILE A 704 -12.02 -28.89 -0.22
CA ILE A 704 -13.24 -28.08 -0.37
C ILE A 704 -14.00 -28.11 0.95
N ASP A 705 -14.21 -26.95 1.55
CA ASP A 705 -15.05 -26.76 2.74
C ASP A 705 -16.35 -26.06 2.30
N LEU A 706 -17.34 -26.85 1.92
CA LEU A 706 -18.64 -26.33 1.43
C LEU A 706 -19.36 -25.46 2.48
N PRO A 707 -19.45 -25.83 3.79
CA PRO A 707 -20.10 -25.01 4.81
C PRO A 707 -19.48 -23.62 4.96
N ARG A 708 -18.17 -23.53 4.76
CA ARG A 708 -17.41 -22.27 4.87
C ARG A 708 -17.11 -21.64 3.52
N LYS A 709 -17.52 -22.25 2.43
CA LYS A 709 -17.23 -21.85 1.05
C LYS A 709 -15.72 -21.62 0.84
N ARG A 710 -14.89 -22.60 1.20
CA ARG A 710 -13.44 -22.49 1.11
C ARG A 710 -12.86 -23.53 0.17
N ILE A 711 -11.91 -23.10 -0.64
CA ILE A 711 -11.23 -23.93 -1.62
C ILE A 711 -9.72 -23.79 -1.37
N ALA A 712 -9.07 -24.92 -1.06
CA ALA A 712 -7.62 -24.98 -0.96
C ALA A 712 -7.05 -25.49 -2.29
N LEU A 713 -6.05 -24.77 -2.81
CA LEU A 713 -5.43 -25.02 -4.11
C LEU A 713 -3.93 -25.27 -3.96
N SER A 714 -3.35 -25.98 -4.93
CA SER A 714 -1.91 -26.18 -5.07
C SER A 714 -1.46 -25.93 -6.50
N LEU A 715 -0.30 -25.30 -6.66
CA LEU A 715 0.39 -25.14 -7.94
C LEU A 715 1.59 -26.09 -8.06
N LYS A 716 1.81 -26.98 -7.10
CA LYS A 716 2.88 -27.98 -7.13
C LYS A 716 2.67 -28.99 -8.24
N THR A 717 3.77 -29.52 -8.77
CA THR A 717 3.73 -30.55 -9.82
C THR A 717 3.25 -31.90 -9.25
N LYS A 718 3.58 -32.19 -7.99
CA LYS A 718 3.13 -33.37 -7.27
C LYS A 718 2.32 -32.96 -6.05
N VAL A 719 1.03 -33.25 -6.09
CA VAL A 719 0.09 -32.92 -5.02
C VAL A 719 -0.28 -34.22 -4.28
N GLU A 720 0.00 -34.29 -2.99
CA GLU A 720 -0.47 -35.38 -2.14
C GLU A 720 -1.91 -35.07 -1.70
N LEU A 721 -2.86 -35.82 -2.24
CA LEU A 721 -4.27 -35.78 -1.89
C LEU A 721 -4.52 -36.74 -0.71
N GLY A 722 -4.76 -36.22 0.48
CA GLY A 722 -5.13 -37.01 1.64
C GLY A 722 -5.18 -36.21 2.93
N PRO A 723 -5.97 -36.64 3.95
CA PRO A 723 -5.97 -35.97 5.23
C PRO A 723 -4.56 -36.05 5.83
N ARG A 724 -3.98 -34.89 6.16
CA ARG A 724 -2.71 -34.82 6.90
C ARG A 724 -2.85 -35.58 8.21
N GLN A 725 -2.24 -36.75 8.30
CA GLN A 725 -2.05 -37.42 9.62
C GLN A 725 -1.24 -36.49 10.52
N PRO A 726 -1.66 -36.28 11.77
CA PRO A 726 -0.83 -35.55 12.73
C PRO A 726 0.50 -36.32 12.89
N ARG A 727 1.61 -35.70 12.58
CA ARG A 727 2.93 -36.27 12.81
C ARG A 727 3.07 -36.59 14.30
N GLN A 728 3.07 -37.86 14.62
CA GLN A 728 3.44 -38.36 15.94
C GLN A 728 4.86 -37.89 16.27
N GLY A 729 5.01 -37.25 17.43
CA GLY A 729 6.26 -36.66 17.87
C GLY A 729 7.37 -37.68 18.04
N GLY A 730 8.42 -37.54 17.26
CA GLY A 730 9.75 -38.07 17.55
C GLY A 730 10.48 -37.02 18.36
N ALA A 731 10.87 -37.39 19.57
CA ALA A 731 11.70 -36.59 20.46
C ALA A 731 13.09 -36.38 19.84
N GLY A 732 13.45 -35.14 19.50
CA GLY A 732 14.75 -34.78 18.97
C GLY A 732 14.76 -33.35 18.48
N GLY A 733 15.18 -32.41 19.34
CA GLY A 733 15.03 -30.97 19.19
C GLY A 733 15.66 -30.36 17.93
N ARG A 734 14.84 -29.55 17.28
CA ARG A 734 15.14 -28.30 16.57
C ARG A 734 13.81 -27.52 16.50
N PRO A 735 13.73 -26.22 16.74
CA PRO A 735 12.49 -25.51 16.61
C PRO A 735 12.21 -25.31 15.09
N GLY A 736 11.58 -26.33 14.52
CA GLY A 736 11.04 -26.28 13.17
C GLY A 736 9.63 -25.68 13.25
N GLY A 737 9.34 -24.71 12.39
CA GLY A 737 8.05 -24.04 12.32
C GLY A 737 6.89 -25.02 12.35
N ARG A 738 5.99 -24.82 13.28
CA ARG A 738 4.68 -25.49 13.32
C ARG A 738 3.99 -25.23 11.99
N GLY A 739 3.62 -26.30 11.28
CA GLY A 739 2.72 -26.21 10.16
C GLY A 739 1.45 -25.50 10.64
N GLU A 740 1.28 -24.28 10.18
CA GLU A 740 0.12 -23.47 10.56
C GLU A 740 -1.13 -24.11 9.99
N ASP A 741 -2.13 -24.25 10.84
CA ASP A 741 -3.44 -24.77 10.49
C ASP A 741 -4.05 -23.88 9.42
N PHE A 742 -4.31 -24.44 8.24
CA PHE A 742 -4.94 -23.79 7.10
C PHE A 742 -6.25 -23.09 7.47
N SER A 743 -6.93 -23.60 8.49
CA SER A 743 -8.19 -23.04 8.96
C SER A 743 -8.09 -21.60 9.48
N LYS A 744 -6.89 -21.16 9.89
CA LYS A 744 -6.67 -19.83 10.46
C LYS A 744 -6.65 -18.70 9.43
N TYR A 745 -6.23 -19.01 8.20
CA TYR A 745 -6.11 -18.00 7.15
C TYR A 745 -7.37 -17.85 6.29
N MET A 746 -8.28 -18.81 6.40
CA MET A 746 -9.46 -18.91 5.57
C MET A 746 -10.72 -18.32 6.21
N ARG A 747 -10.62 -17.76 7.42
CA ARG A 747 -11.77 -17.10 8.04
C ARG A 747 -11.80 -15.64 7.69
N GLN A 748 -12.21 -15.36 6.50
CA GLN A 748 -12.76 -14.03 6.26
C GLN A 748 -13.77 -14.06 5.14
N ASP A 749 -14.86 -13.49 5.52
CA ASP A 749 -15.90 -12.92 4.71
C ASP A 749 -16.13 -13.58 3.35
N GLY A 750 -17.12 -14.47 3.35
CA GLY A 750 -18.07 -14.53 2.25
C GLY A 750 -18.78 -13.18 2.05
N GLY A 751 -18.09 -12.07 2.35
CA GLY A 751 -18.42 -10.73 1.93
C GLY A 751 -17.81 -10.58 0.55
N ARG A 752 -18.62 -10.72 -0.48
CA ARG A 752 -18.41 -10.08 -1.79
C ARG A 752 -17.76 -8.74 -1.55
N PRO A 753 -16.88 -8.23 -2.41
CA PRO A 753 -16.55 -6.81 -2.41
C PRO A 753 -17.90 -6.10 -2.40
N GLY A 754 -18.21 -5.42 -1.28
CA GLY A 754 -19.54 -4.90 -1.01
C GLY A 754 -19.99 -4.11 -2.21
N THR A 755 -21.11 -4.49 -2.78
CA THR A 755 -21.71 -3.68 -3.83
C THR A 755 -21.93 -2.28 -3.25
N VAL A 756 -21.76 -1.25 -4.05
CA VAL A 756 -21.96 0.17 -3.65
C VAL A 756 -23.30 0.38 -2.93
N ASN A 757 -24.28 -0.49 -3.16
CA ASN A 757 -25.57 -0.48 -2.47
C ASN A 757 -25.47 -0.81 -0.96
N ASP A 758 -24.56 -1.68 -0.53
CA ASP A 758 -24.38 -1.97 0.90
C ASP A 758 -23.69 -0.79 1.60
N TRP A 759 -22.89 -0.04 0.88
CA TRP A 759 -22.20 1.14 1.40
C TRP A 759 -23.12 2.36 1.50
N PHE A 760 -24.01 2.57 0.53
CA PHE A 760 -25.02 3.65 0.57
C PHE A 760 -26.07 3.43 1.64
N SER A 761 -26.48 2.20 1.91
CA SER A 761 -27.41 1.89 3.01
C SER A 761 -26.80 2.13 4.40
N MET A 762 -25.47 1.88 4.57
CA MET A 762 -24.74 2.20 5.81
C MET A 762 -24.48 3.72 5.97
N ALA A 763 -24.27 4.44 4.87
CA ALA A 763 -24.03 5.88 4.93
C ALA A 763 -25.30 6.69 5.22
N GLN A 764 -26.48 6.21 4.83
CA GLN A 764 -27.77 6.85 5.12
C GLN A 764 -28.23 6.64 6.57
N GLN A 765 -27.73 5.62 7.29
CA GLN A 765 -28.03 5.38 8.69
C GLN A 765 -27.15 6.19 9.66
N ARG A 766 -26.18 6.98 9.16
CA ARG A 766 -25.33 7.87 9.96
C ARG A 766 -25.55 9.35 9.61
N LYS A 767 -26.77 9.85 9.78
CA LYS A 767 -27.00 11.27 9.99
C LYS A 767 -27.73 11.45 11.31
N PRO A 768 -27.33 12.51 12.09
CA PRO A 768 -27.75 12.72 13.48
C PRO A 768 -29.24 12.95 13.62
#